data_27e054067044099412de164b737a2ee5
#
_entry.id   27e054067044099412de164b737a2ee5
#
_cell.length_a   1.000
_cell.length_b   1.000
_cell.length_c   1.000
_cell.angle_alpha   90.00
_cell.angle_beta   90.00
_cell.angle_gamma   90.00
#
_symmetry.space_group_name_H-M   'P 1'
#
loop_
_entity.id
_entity.type
_entity.pdbx_description
1 polymer ?
#
loop_
_entity_poly.entity_id
_entity_poly.type
_entity_poly.pdbx_seq_one_letter_code
_entity_poly.pdbx_strand_id
1 'polypeptide(L)'
;MGFGATAVRAEDASVPQAEDYTPAHAAESKPAKTGQSEADPLSLGSTCLFCDHEDAKPAETAEIKRSGEPALPADYTRVNADKIEGQTQVGVRAEGDVIVERNADVLNADWAQYDQATDTVTAGDRFTLYQNGSTVSGDQLVYNLKNQTGSGTAVRLNTEQGGRRLQSVSEKAELKGKGLYKLINTKFNTCSPGDASWYIQAQSIEADESTGIGVAKHASLVFGGVPVLYTPWADFPINGNRKSGLLVPTIATGSDGLELSLPYYFNLAPNLDATIRPGIISKRGVQLGGQVRYLQPNYSGEVDGDWMPNDQKSVHNNRYQFKWKHQQQLNSKISGGINYNQVSDDDYYRDFYGREDIARNVNLDRQAWLNYSDKLLGGSFDGSLRVQKYQTLANQDGYKDEPYAIMPRLTGRWQSHLGKAQLNVFGQFTRFDHDTKQDGSRVVLYPSVKWDFHNQWGYIRPKVGVHATYYSLNSFNGQSSRNVSRVLPIINVDSGLTFERRARLFGGEYLQTLEPRLFYNYIPTKSQNDLPNFDSSENSFTYSQLFRENLYSGNDRINSANSLTLATQSRILNPNTGAELFRAGIGQKFYFKKDNVLPDGNVSNYPRSQSDWVAFAHGNLTPSTRIDLDIHYNQNLSRAESYAAGITYNPEPGKVLSARYKYGRNERIYLQANGDYFYDRLSQ
;
A
#
# COMPACT_ATOMS: atom_id res chain seq x y z
N MET A 1 18.38 -28.78 -18.73
CA MET A 1 17.97 -27.43 -19.19
C MET A 1 17.72 -26.60 -17.96
N GLY A 2 18.76 -25.91 -17.52
CA GLY A 2 18.78 -25.22 -16.22
C GLY A 2 18.14 -23.84 -16.30
N PHE A 3 17.27 -23.54 -15.38
CA PHE A 3 16.68 -22.22 -15.20
C PHE A 3 17.35 -21.54 -13.98
N GLY A 4 18.29 -20.65 -14.25
CA GLY A 4 18.77 -19.71 -13.25
C GLY A 4 17.84 -18.50 -13.17
N ALA A 5 16.98 -18.43 -12.15
CA ALA A 5 16.28 -17.22 -11.81
C ALA A 5 17.18 -16.37 -10.91
N THR A 6 17.87 -15.41 -11.48
CA THR A 6 18.59 -14.38 -10.71
C THR A 6 17.56 -13.37 -10.22
N ALA A 7 17.15 -13.48 -8.95
CA ALA A 7 16.41 -12.43 -8.28
C ALA A 7 17.34 -11.23 -8.04
N VAL A 8 17.25 -10.23 -8.89
CA VAL A 8 17.93 -8.95 -8.68
C VAL A 8 17.14 -8.18 -7.63
N ARG A 9 17.66 -8.17 -6.41
CA ARG A 9 17.17 -7.32 -5.33
C ARG A 9 17.68 -5.89 -5.59
N ALA A 10 16.75 -4.97 -5.82
CA ALA A 10 17.06 -3.55 -5.84
C ALA A 10 17.34 -3.09 -4.40
N GLU A 11 18.60 -3.12 -4.00
CA GLU A 11 19.06 -2.45 -2.79
C GLU A 11 19.89 -1.23 -3.18
N ASP A 12 19.54 -0.10 -2.59
CA ASP A 12 20.21 1.20 -2.69
C ASP A 12 20.09 1.98 -4.02
N ALA A 13 18.88 2.09 -4.56
CA ALA A 13 18.54 3.28 -5.29
C ALA A 13 18.03 4.32 -4.29
N SER A 14 18.88 5.24 -3.84
CA SER A 14 18.44 6.43 -3.13
C SER A 14 17.49 7.21 -4.03
N VAL A 15 16.22 7.13 -3.73
CA VAL A 15 15.21 8.07 -4.22
C VAL A 15 15.62 9.45 -3.71
N PRO A 16 15.74 10.49 -4.55
CA PRO A 16 15.87 11.84 -4.05
C PRO A 16 14.62 12.13 -3.22
N GLN A 17 14.80 12.48 -1.95
CA GLN A 17 13.72 13.00 -1.12
C GLN A 17 13.17 14.23 -1.81
N ALA A 18 11.85 14.25 -1.97
CA ALA A 18 11.11 15.44 -2.31
C ALA A 18 11.33 16.47 -1.20
N GLU A 19 11.73 17.68 -1.60
CA GLU A 19 11.82 18.82 -0.69
C GLU A 19 10.43 19.13 -0.13
N ASP A 20 10.38 19.32 1.18
CA ASP A 20 9.21 19.75 1.94
C ASP A 20 8.57 21.00 1.32
N TYR A 21 7.39 20.84 0.76
CA TYR A 21 6.50 21.94 0.44
C TYR A 21 5.38 21.98 1.49
N THR A 22 5.45 22.97 2.36
CA THR A 22 4.36 23.30 3.30
C THR A 22 3.18 23.86 2.50
N PRO A 23 1.96 23.30 2.63
CA PRO A 23 0.80 23.86 1.92
C PRO A 23 0.27 25.10 2.62
N ALA A 24 0.15 26.19 1.89
CA ALA A 24 -0.59 27.38 2.30
C ALA A 24 -2.10 27.11 2.29
N HIS A 25 -2.79 27.73 3.24
CA HIS A 25 -4.22 27.64 3.50
C HIS A 25 -5.11 27.65 2.25
N ALA A 26 -5.97 26.64 2.13
CA ALA A 26 -7.03 26.59 1.14
C ALA A 26 -8.26 27.37 1.65
N ALA A 27 -8.73 28.28 0.81
CA ALA A 27 -9.98 28.98 0.99
C ALA A 27 -11.14 28.12 0.47
N GLU A 28 -12.25 28.11 1.24
CA GLU A 28 -13.49 27.41 0.91
C GLU A 28 -14.10 27.95 -0.41
N SER A 29 -14.47 27.07 -1.32
CA SER A 29 -15.31 27.37 -2.47
C SER A 29 -16.55 26.47 -2.49
N LYS A 30 -17.72 27.10 -2.61
CA LYS A 30 -19.06 26.50 -2.73
C LYS A 30 -19.21 25.64 -3.98
N PRO A 31 -20.01 24.57 -3.96
CA PRO A 31 -20.24 23.75 -5.14
C PRO A 31 -21.27 24.38 -6.11
N ALA A 32 -20.95 24.31 -7.39
CA ALA A 32 -21.82 24.69 -8.50
C ALA A 32 -22.71 23.49 -8.91
N LYS A 33 -23.97 23.80 -9.26
CA LYS A 33 -24.96 22.85 -9.77
C LYS A 33 -24.54 22.29 -11.14
N THR A 34 -24.59 20.98 -11.31
CA THR A 34 -24.46 20.35 -12.64
C THR A 34 -25.73 19.61 -13.02
N GLY A 35 -26.13 19.82 -14.25
CA GLY A 35 -27.33 19.27 -14.87
C GLY A 35 -27.17 17.81 -15.31
N GLN A 36 -28.32 17.24 -15.57
CA GLN A 36 -28.55 15.87 -16.04
C GLN A 36 -27.85 15.52 -17.34
N SER A 37 -27.33 14.29 -17.45
CA SER A 37 -27.11 13.61 -18.72
C SER A 37 -27.46 12.12 -18.63
N GLU A 38 -27.97 11.64 -19.73
CA GLU A 38 -28.70 10.42 -20.04
C GLU A 38 -28.02 9.09 -19.73
N ALA A 39 -28.85 8.07 -19.56
CA ALA A 39 -28.57 6.69 -19.22
C ALA A 39 -27.85 5.91 -20.34
N ASP A 40 -26.93 5.06 -19.97
CA ASP A 40 -26.32 4.04 -20.82
C ASP A 40 -26.82 2.64 -20.39
N PRO A 41 -27.24 1.77 -21.31
CA PRO A 41 -27.96 0.54 -20.99
C PRO A 41 -27.01 -0.67 -21.02
N LEU A 42 -26.33 -0.95 -19.91
CA LEU A 42 -25.76 -2.27 -19.62
C LEU A 42 -25.72 -2.51 -18.10
N SER A 43 -26.90 -2.59 -17.48
CA SER A 43 -27.00 -3.09 -16.11
C SER A 43 -27.41 -4.57 -16.16
N LEU A 44 -26.48 -5.44 -15.87
CA LEU A 44 -26.79 -6.79 -15.38
C LEU A 44 -27.55 -6.60 -14.06
N GLY A 45 -28.81 -7.07 -14.02
CA GLY A 45 -29.74 -6.85 -12.94
C GLY A 45 -29.19 -7.22 -11.56
N SER A 46 -28.93 -6.22 -10.75
CA SER A 46 -28.74 -6.38 -9.31
C SER A 46 -30.12 -6.45 -8.67
N THR A 47 -30.55 -7.64 -8.29
CA THR A 47 -31.70 -7.83 -7.40
C THR A 47 -31.37 -7.16 -6.08
N CYS A 48 -32.10 -6.11 -5.73
CA CYS A 48 -31.99 -5.42 -4.45
C CYS A 48 -32.45 -6.35 -3.31
N LEU A 49 -31.51 -6.98 -2.59
CA LEU A 49 -31.80 -7.93 -1.51
C LEU A 49 -32.43 -7.30 -0.26
N PHE A 50 -32.46 -5.96 -0.18
CA PHE A 50 -33.14 -5.19 0.87
C PHE A 50 -34.53 -4.70 0.43
N CYS A 51 -35.02 -5.11 -0.76
CA CYS A 51 -36.29 -4.70 -1.33
C CYS A 51 -37.30 -5.85 -1.36
N ASP A 52 -37.47 -6.61 -0.28
CA ASP A 52 -38.52 -7.61 -0.15
C ASP A 52 -39.83 -6.97 0.34
N HIS A 53 -40.39 -6.10 -0.47
CA HIS A 53 -41.85 -5.83 -0.56
C HIS A 53 -42.09 -5.26 -1.95
N GLU A 54 -43.00 -5.88 -2.70
CA GLU A 54 -43.55 -5.36 -3.94
C GLU A 54 -44.07 -3.92 -3.67
N ASP A 55 -43.53 -2.94 -4.41
CA ASP A 55 -43.81 -1.50 -4.41
C ASP A 55 -42.77 -0.55 -3.79
N ALA A 56 -41.56 -0.96 -3.45
CA ALA A 56 -40.53 0.01 -3.05
C ALA A 56 -39.63 0.40 -4.23
N LYS A 57 -39.85 1.58 -4.81
CA LYS A 57 -38.82 2.32 -5.57
C LYS A 57 -37.52 2.31 -4.81
N PRO A 58 -36.31 2.30 -5.49
CA PRO A 58 -35.03 2.42 -4.80
C PRO A 58 -35.15 3.55 -3.78
N ALA A 59 -34.79 3.26 -2.53
CA ALA A 59 -34.86 4.26 -1.47
C ALA A 59 -33.92 5.42 -1.87
N GLU A 60 -34.53 6.45 -2.46
CA GLU A 60 -33.98 7.80 -2.37
C GLU A 60 -33.63 7.99 -0.90
N THR A 61 -32.39 8.42 -0.61
CA THR A 61 -32.02 8.94 0.70
C THR A 61 -33.16 9.85 1.11
N ALA A 62 -33.94 9.42 2.12
CA ALA A 62 -35.14 10.14 2.53
C ALA A 62 -34.71 11.59 2.81
N GLU A 63 -35.12 12.52 1.95
CA GLU A 63 -34.80 13.92 2.13
C GLU A 63 -35.44 14.35 3.44
N ILE A 64 -34.55 14.73 4.40
CA ILE A 64 -35.02 15.23 5.70
C ILE A 64 -35.58 16.61 5.46
N LYS A 65 -36.88 16.72 5.57
CA LYS A 65 -37.57 17.99 5.49
C LYS A 65 -37.30 18.77 6.77
N ARG A 66 -36.90 20.04 6.66
CA ARG A 66 -36.75 20.98 7.76
C ARG A 66 -37.73 22.15 7.55
N SER A 67 -38.16 22.75 8.65
CA SER A 67 -39.10 23.91 8.61
C SER A 67 -38.57 25.12 7.85
N GLY A 68 -37.24 25.22 7.70
CA GLY A 68 -36.56 26.36 7.08
C GLY A 68 -36.49 27.62 7.97
N GLU A 69 -37.03 27.55 9.17
CA GLU A 69 -37.02 28.65 10.13
C GLU A 69 -35.75 28.68 11.00
N PRO A 70 -35.42 29.83 11.67
CA PRO A 70 -34.26 29.96 12.51
C PRO A 70 -34.21 28.93 13.65
N ALA A 71 -33.01 28.53 14.07
CA ALA A 71 -32.80 27.59 15.17
C ALA A 71 -33.50 28.05 16.46
N LEU A 72 -34.14 27.12 17.16
CA LEU A 72 -34.78 27.36 18.44
C LEU A 72 -33.79 27.41 19.59
N PRO A 73 -34.11 28.12 20.71
CA PRO A 73 -33.37 27.96 21.96
C PRO A 73 -33.39 26.49 22.41
N ALA A 74 -32.34 26.05 23.11
CA ALA A 74 -32.29 24.73 23.73
C ALA A 74 -33.55 24.53 24.59
N ASP A 75 -34.16 23.35 24.58
CA ASP A 75 -35.39 22.95 25.28
C ASP A 75 -36.74 23.29 24.62
N TYR A 76 -36.71 24.01 23.50
CA TYR A 76 -37.94 24.19 22.72
C TYR A 76 -38.10 23.13 21.61
N THR A 77 -39.33 22.70 21.39
CA THR A 77 -39.67 21.77 20.30
C THR A 77 -40.62 22.50 19.35
N ARG A 78 -40.29 22.51 18.07
CA ARG A 78 -41.16 23.02 16.99
C ARG A 78 -41.90 21.86 16.34
N VAL A 79 -43.20 22.04 16.12
CA VAL A 79 -44.02 21.08 15.41
C VAL A 79 -44.70 21.80 14.24
N ASN A 80 -44.47 21.35 13.04
CA ASN A 80 -45.16 21.81 11.83
C ASN A 80 -45.93 20.62 11.23
N ALA A 81 -47.17 20.83 10.85
CA ALA A 81 -48.03 19.81 10.25
C ALA A 81 -49.21 20.50 9.53
N ASP A 82 -49.94 19.78 8.66
CA ASP A 82 -51.16 20.28 8.01
C ASP A 82 -52.27 20.51 9.04
N LYS A 83 -52.33 19.67 10.07
CA LYS A 83 -53.33 19.77 11.14
C LYS A 83 -52.68 19.50 12.50
N ILE A 84 -52.88 20.39 13.45
CA ILE A 84 -52.43 20.23 14.83
C ILE A 84 -53.62 20.37 15.77
N GLU A 85 -53.89 19.34 16.57
CA GLU A 85 -54.87 19.33 17.64
C GLU A 85 -54.17 19.10 18.98
N GLY A 86 -54.49 19.91 19.97
CA GLY A 86 -53.85 19.76 21.27
C GLY A 86 -54.74 20.24 22.37
N GLN A 87 -54.55 19.63 23.56
CA GLN A 87 -55.16 20.04 24.81
C GLN A 87 -54.05 20.28 25.84
N THR A 88 -54.06 21.47 26.43
CA THR A 88 -53.07 21.87 27.43
C THR A 88 -53.01 20.83 28.56
N GLN A 89 -51.84 20.38 28.94
CA GLN A 89 -51.56 19.35 29.96
C GLN A 89 -51.96 17.92 29.63
N VAL A 90 -52.49 17.64 28.40
CA VAL A 90 -52.82 16.31 27.95
C VAL A 90 -51.83 15.86 26.85
N GLY A 91 -51.73 16.65 25.80
CA GLY A 91 -50.82 16.34 24.68
C GLY A 91 -51.20 17.04 23.40
N VAL A 92 -50.42 16.76 22.35
CA VAL A 92 -50.60 17.33 21.00
C VAL A 92 -50.56 16.20 19.99
N ARG A 93 -51.51 16.21 19.05
CA ARG A 93 -51.53 15.34 17.86
C ARG A 93 -51.37 16.19 16.60
N ALA A 94 -50.45 15.80 15.76
CA ALA A 94 -50.18 16.42 14.46
C ALA A 94 -50.40 15.40 13.35
N GLU A 95 -51.01 15.83 12.24
CA GLU A 95 -51.31 14.97 11.09
C GLU A 95 -50.97 15.73 9.80
N GLY A 96 -50.48 14.99 8.80
CA GLY A 96 -50.09 15.49 7.49
C GLY A 96 -48.71 16.19 7.49
N ASP A 97 -47.74 15.62 6.78
CA ASP A 97 -46.38 16.15 6.60
C ASP A 97 -45.77 16.68 7.90
N VAL A 98 -45.84 15.89 8.98
CA VAL A 98 -45.40 16.31 10.31
C VAL A 98 -43.87 16.45 10.35
N ILE A 99 -43.38 17.63 10.80
CA ILE A 99 -42.01 17.92 11.06
C ILE A 99 -41.87 18.33 12.52
N VAL A 100 -41.11 17.54 13.31
CA VAL A 100 -40.78 17.88 14.68
C VAL A 100 -39.29 18.16 14.77
N GLU A 101 -38.94 19.37 15.22
CA GLU A 101 -37.54 19.79 15.35
C GLU A 101 -37.22 20.12 16.85
N ARG A 102 -36.16 19.51 17.37
CA ARG A 102 -35.61 19.81 18.70
C ARG A 102 -34.10 19.77 18.68
N ASN A 103 -33.44 20.88 18.93
CA ASN A 103 -31.99 21.02 18.77
C ASN A 103 -31.54 20.70 17.35
N ALA A 104 -30.68 19.67 17.17
CA ALA A 104 -30.23 19.18 15.89
C ALA A 104 -31.07 18.01 15.36
N ASP A 105 -31.96 17.45 16.18
CA ASP A 105 -32.78 16.29 15.86
C ASP A 105 -34.02 16.71 15.06
N VAL A 106 -34.37 15.92 14.05
CA VAL A 106 -35.54 16.15 13.18
C VAL A 106 -36.30 14.84 13.02
N LEU A 107 -37.58 14.84 13.35
CA LEU A 107 -38.50 13.74 13.06
C LEU A 107 -39.49 14.18 11.97
N ASN A 108 -39.56 13.46 10.87
CA ASN A 108 -40.59 13.56 9.87
C ASN A 108 -41.52 12.35 10.00
N ALA A 109 -42.82 12.55 9.93
CA ALA A 109 -43.81 11.46 9.99
C ALA A 109 -45.11 11.84 9.27
N ASP A 110 -45.95 10.84 8.91
CA ASP A 110 -47.29 11.10 8.39
C ASP A 110 -48.21 11.61 9.50
N TRP A 111 -48.05 11.12 10.73
CA TRP A 111 -48.64 11.68 11.93
C TRP A 111 -47.75 11.48 13.16
N ALA A 112 -47.86 12.37 14.13
CA ALA A 112 -47.18 12.26 15.42
C ALA A 112 -48.09 12.70 16.56
N GLN A 113 -47.99 12.03 17.71
CA GLN A 113 -48.69 12.35 18.94
C GLN A 113 -47.70 12.45 20.10
N TYR A 114 -47.76 13.53 20.82
CA TYR A 114 -47.01 13.73 22.07
C TYR A 114 -47.99 13.65 23.23
N ASP A 115 -47.70 12.74 24.16
CA ASP A 115 -48.39 12.63 25.46
C ASP A 115 -47.53 13.27 26.51
N GLN A 116 -48.04 14.37 27.09
CA GLN A 116 -47.33 15.16 28.06
C GLN A 116 -47.23 14.47 29.44
N ALA A 117 -48.21 13.64 29.81
CA ALA A 117 -48.20 12.94 31.07
C ALA A 117 -47.12 11.88 31.18
N THR A 118 -46.86 11.19 30.07
CA THR A 118 -45.87 10.12 29.97
C THR A 118 -44.57 10.58 29.32
N ASP A 119 -44.51 11.80 28.79
CA ASP A 119 -43.38 12.34 28.00
C ASP A 119 -43.01 11.45 26.80
N THR A 120 -44.05 10.97 26.12
CA THR A 120 -43.91 9.95 25.04
C THR A 120 -44.35 10.51 23.70
N VAL A 121 -43.52 10.37 22.67
CA VAL A 121 -43.84 10.63 21.28
C VAL A 121 -44.20 9.30 20.60
N THR A 122 -45.34 9.27 19.93
CA THR A 122 -45.72 8.17 19.01
C THR A 122 -45.85 8.76 17.62
N ALA A 123 -45.19 8.12 16.63
CA ALA A 123 -45.27 8.49 15.23
C ALA A 123 -45.61 7.25 14.39
N GLY A 124 -46.36 7.42 13.30
CA GLY A 124 -46.81 6.26 12.52
C GLY A 124 -47.07 6.55 11.06
N ASP A 125 -47.46 5.47 10.41
CA ASP A 125 -47.58 5.16 9.00
C ASP A 125 -46.23 5.23 8.25
N ARG A 126 -45.42 6.23 8.45
CA ARG A 126 -43.97 6.30 8.09
C ARG A 126 -43.33 7.32 8.99
N PHE A 127 -42.12 7.02 9.46
CA PHE A 127 -41.32 8.01 10.15
C PHE A 127 -39.86 8.02 9.66
N THR A 128 -39.23 9.17 9.73
CA THR A 128 -37.79 9.33 9.52
C THR A 128 -37.24 10.25 10.60
N LEU A 129 -36.39 9.71 11.46
CA LEU A 129 -35.68 10.42 12.52
C LEU A 129 -34.24 10.65 12.11
N TYR A 130 -33.81 11.89 12.11
CA TYR A 130 -32.41 12.27 11.96
C TYR A 130 -31.86 12.70 13.31
N GLN A 131 -30.80 12.00 13.78
CA GLN A 131 -30.17 12.28 15.05
C GLN A 131 -28.66 11.95 14.96
N ASN A 132 -27.81 12.87 15.42
CA ASN A 132 -26.34 12.68 15.50
C ASN A 132 -25.68 12.17 14.20
N GLY A 133 -26.14 12.62 13.02
CA GLY A 133 -25.61 12.18 11.74
C GLY A 133 -26.12 10.81 11.28
N SER A 134 -27.04 10.20 12.00
CA SER A 134 -27.71 8.94 11.65
C SER A 134 -29.14 9.19 11.23
N THR A 135 -29.62 8.43 10.26
CA THR A 135 -31.01 8.42 9.80
C THR A 135 -31.65 7.10 10.16
N VAL A 136 -32.75 7.15 10.90
CA VAL A 136 -33.58 5.99 11.28
C VAL A 136 -34.96 6.18 10.68
N SER A 137 -35.43 5.25 9.87
CA SER A 137 -36.77 5.27 9.28
C SER A 137 -37.52 3.96 9.58
N GLY A 138 -38.84 3.98 9.52
CA GLY A 138 -39.67 2.82 9.78
C GLY A 138 -41.16 3.15 9.68
N ASP A 139 -42.03 2.19 10.09
CA ASP A 139 -43.47 2.33 10.02
C ASP A 139 -44.04 2.98 11.28
N GLN A 140 -43.64 2.52 12.46
CA GLN A 140 -44.12 3.06 13.72
C GLN A 140 -42.95 3.32 14.67
N LEU A 141 -43.05 4.41 15.40
CA LEU A 141 -42.13 4.81 16.45
C LEU A 141 -42.89 5.13 17.73
N VAL A 142 -42.48 4.55 18.86
CA VAL A 142 -42.89 4.97 20.19
C VAL A 142 -41.63 5.32 20.96
N TYR A 143 -41.50 6.55 21.44
CA TYR A 143 -40.30 7.03 22.06
C TYR A 143 -40.56 7.90 23.30
N ASN A 144 -40.11 7.49 24.44
CA ASN A 144 -40.16 8.27 25.68
C ASN A 144 -38.95 9.19 25.81
N LEU A 145 -39.19 10.49 25.78
CA LEU A 145 -38.15 11.53 25.77
C LEU A 145 -37.36 11.60 27.07
N LYS A 146 -38.01 11.31 28.20
CA LYS A 146 -37.39 11.38 29.53
C LYS A 146 -36.43 10.22 29.80
N ASN A 147 -36.87 9.01 29.49
CA ASN A 147 -36.10 7.81 29.79
C ASN A 147 -35.24 7.37 28.60
N GLN A 148 -35.43 7.97 27.42
CA GLN A 148 -34.78 7.59 26.16
C GLN A 148 -35.04 6.11 25.79
N THR A 149 -36.24 5.62 26.11
CA THR A 149 -36.67 4.26 25.78
C THR A 149 -37.73 4.31 24.70
N GLY A 150 -37.80 3.27 23.88
CA GLY A 150 -38.78 3.24 22.81
C GLY A 150 -38.69 1.98 21.97
N SER A 151 -39.53 1.93 20.96
CA SER A 151 -39.49 0.85 19.95
C SER A 151 -39.97 1.39 18.59
N GLY A 152 -39.42 0.80 17.54
CA GLY A 152 -39.84 1.02 16.15
C GLY A 152 -40.02 -0.29 15.42
N THR A 153 -40.89 -0.29 14.40
CA THR A 153 -41.11 -1.44 13.53
C THR A 153 -40.64 -1.16 12.12
N ALA A 154 -40.25 -2.20 11.40
CA ALA A 154 -39.68 -2.14 10.04
C ALA A 154 -38.54 -1.12 9.91
N VAL A 155 -37.66 -1.11 10.91
CA VAL A 155 -36.64 -0.05 11.11
C VAL A 155 -35.48 -0.22 10.12
N ARG A 156 -35.12 0.86 9.45
CA ARG A 156 -33.92 1.01 8.63
C ARG A 156 -33.03 2.06 9.28
N LEU A 157 -31.76 1.70 9.52
CA LEU A 157 -30.73 2.59 10.05
C LEU A 157 -29.67 2.84 8.98
N ASN A 158 -29.36 4.10 8.72
CA ASN A 158 -28.19 4.51 7.96
C ASN A 158 -27.37 5.49 8.80
N THR A 159 -26.12 5.17 9.02
CA THR A 159 -25.19 6.04 9.76
C THR A 159 -23.86 6.14 9.03
N GLU A 160 -23.26 7.31 9.09
CA GLU A 160 -21.92 7.56 8.59
C GLU A 160 -21.12 8.35 9.64
N GLN A 161 -20.28 7.66 10.40
CA GLN A 161 -19.42 8.26 11.42
C GLN A 161 -17.95 7.94 11.17
N GLY A 162 -17.08 8.95 11.16
CA GLY A 162 -15.64 8.78 11.01
C GLY A 162 -15.22 8.12 9.66
N GLY A 163 -15.99 8.36 8.59
CA GLY A 163 -15.76 7.76 7.28
C GLY A 163 -16.20 6.29 7.17
N ARG A 164 -16.88 5.76 8.19
CA ARG A 164 -17.46 4.41 8.20
C ARG A 164 -18.97 4.52 8.01
N ARG A 165 -19.48 3.75 7.06
CA ARG A 165 -20.91 3.63 6.80
C ARG A 165 -21.42 2.31 7.38
N LEU A 166 -22.57 2.38 8.04
CA LEU A 166 -23.31 1.22 8.50
C LEU A 166 -24.76 1.38 8.05
N GLN A 167 -25.30 0.36 7.42
CA GLN A 167 -26.74 0.27 7.10
C GLN A 167 -27.32 -1.00 7.70
N SER A 168 -28.52 -0.91 8.25
CA SER A 168 -29.24 -2.08 8.74
C SER A 168 -30.73 -2.01 8.42
N VAL A 169 -31.35 -3.18 8.29
CA VAL A 169 -32.80 -3.37 8.19
C VAL A 169 -33.19 -4.37 9.26
N SER A 170 -34.17 -4.02 10.09
CA SER A 170 -34.61 -4.82 11.22
C SER A 170 -36.14 -4.86 11.27
N GLU A 171 -36.72 -6.00 11.62
CA GLU A 171 -38.16 -6.12 11.83
C GLU A 171 -38.62 -5.21 12.97
N LYS A 172 -37.82 -5.17 14.06
CA LYS A 172 -38.09 -4.32 15.22
C LYS A 172 -36.78 -3.79 15.80
N ALA A 173 -36.81 -2.52 16.22
CA ALA A 173 -35.76 -1.94 17.04
C ALA A 173 -36.35 -1.54 18.41
N GLU A 174 -35.61 -1.83 19.49
CA GLU A 174 -35.92 -1.45 20.86
C GLU A 174 -34.80 -0.58 21.42
N LEU A 175 -35.14 0.62 21.87
CA LEU A 175 -34.27 1.52 22.62
C LEU A 175 -34.52 1.27 24.10
N LYS A 176 -33.52 0.73 24.80
CA LYS A 176 -33.65 0.33 26.21
C LYS A 176 -33.15 1.39 27.20
N GLY A 177 -32.78 2.56 26.68
CA GLY A 177 -32.20 3.69 27.41
C GLY A 177 -31.05 4.31 26.62
N LYS A 178 -30.38 5.27 27.20
CA LYS A 178 -29.32 6.02 26.54
C LYS A 178 -28.21 5.07 26.05
N GLY A 179 -28.05 4.98 24.74
CA GLY A 179 -26.99 4.19 24.12
C GLY A 179 -27.16 2.66 24.19
N LEU A 180 -28.36 2.16 24.60
CA LEU A 180 -28.68 0.74 24.63
C LEU A 180 -29.74 0.40 23.57
N TYR A 181 -29.35 -0.37 22.57
CA TYR A 181 -30.20 -0.73 21.44
C TYR A 181 -30.34 -2.25 21.32
N LYS A 182 -31.52 -2.70 20.91
CA LYS A 182 -31.74 -4.08 20.51
C LYS A 182 -32.45 -4.13 19.18
N LEU A 183 -31.83 -4.76 18.20
CA LEU A 183 -32.39 -5.01 16.88
C LEU A 183 -32.82 -6.48 16.81
N ILE A 184 -34.00 -6.74 16.25
CA ILE A 184 -34.61 -8.07 16.14
C ILE A 184 -34.79 -8.38 14.65
N ASN A 185 -34.44 -9.60 14.26
CA ASN A 185 -34.43 -10.09 12.87
C ASN A 185 -33.77 -9.07 11.93
N THR A 186 -32.51 -8.83 12.16
CA THR A 186 -31.76 -7.75 11.51
C THR A 186 -30.78 -8.28 10.46
N LYS A 187 -30.65 -7.49 9.39
CA LYS A 187 -29.57 -7.61 8.39
C LYS A 187 -28.78 -6.32 8.41
N PHE A 188 -27.44 -6.39 8.39
CA PHE A 188 -26.60 -5.19 8.33
C PHE A 188 -25.33 -5.42 7.50
N ASN A 189 -24.83 -4.36 6.90
CA ASN A 189 -23.55 -4.31 6.21
C ASN A 189 -22.93 -2.90 6.25
N THR A 190 -21.73 -2.76 5.69
CA THR A 190 -21.00 -1.49 5.54
C THR A 190 -20.86 -1.06 4.08
N CYS A 191 -21.64 -1.63 3.18
CA CYS A 191 -21.62 -1.35 1.75
C CYS A 191 -22.23 0.01 1.42
N SER A 192 -22.11 0.44 0.16
CA SER A 192 -22.85 1.59 -0.36
C SER A 192 -24.37 1.33 -0.36
N PRO A 193 -25.22 2.35 -0.26
CA PRO A 193 -26.68 2.17 -0.30
C PRO A 193 -27.11 1.36 -1.53
N GLY A 194 -27.92 0.33 -1.30
CA GLY A 194 -28.38 -0.59 -2.35
C GLY A 194 -27.41 -1.72 -2.72
N ASP A 195 -26.19 -1.72 -2.23
CA ASP A 195 -25.26 -2.85 -2.39
C ASP A 195 -25.48 -3.87 -1.26
N ALA A 196 -25.88 -5.08 -1.62
CA ALA A 196 -26.09 -6.21 -0.74
C ALA A 196 -25.23 -7.42 -1.12
N SER A 197 -24.05 -7.16 -1.71
CA SER A 197 -23.10 -8.24 -2.09
C SER A 197 -22.74 -9.13 -0.91
N TRP A 198 -22.72 -8.56 0.30
CA TRP A 198 -22.63 -9.31 1.55
C TRP A 198 -23.42 -8.62 2.67
N TYR A 199 -23.89 -9.39 3.62
CA TYR A 199 -24.49 -8.88 4.86
C TYR A 199 -24.38 -9.89 5.99
N ILE A 200 -24.45 -9.39 7.21
CA ILE A 200 -24.64 -10.24 8.40
C ILE A 200 -26.13 -10.21 8.74
N GLN A 201 -26.73 -11.39 8.82
CA GLN A 201 -28.08 -11.59 9.30
C GLN A 201 -28.03 -12.16 10.71
N ALA A 202 -28.80 -11.58 11.64
CA ALA A 202 -28.87 -12.06 13.02
C ALA A 202 -30.30 -12.06 13.53
N GLN A 203 -30.63 -13.04 14.39
CA GLN A 203 -31.93 -13.08 15.08
C GLN A 203 -32.08 -11.89 16.03
N SER A 204 -31.00 -11.51 16.73
CA SER A 204 -30.95 -10.27 17.48
C SER A 204 -29.54 -9.72 17.59
N ILE A 205 -29.45 -8.39 17.67
CA ILE A 205 -28.24 -7.65 17.99
C ILE A 205 -28.55 -6.75 19.18
N GLU A 206 -27.79 -6.85 20.26
CA GLU A 206 -27.81 -5.93 21.38
C GLU A 206 -26.53 -5.09 21.34
N ALA A 207 -26.67 -3.76 21.28
CA ALA A 207 -25.57 -2.82 21.19
C ALA A 207 -25.58 -1.88 22.39
N ASP A 208 -24.41 -1.72 23.03
CA ASP A 208 -24.18 -0.85 24.17
C ASP A 208 -23.07 0.15 23.84
N GLU A 209 -23.45 1.40 23.61
CA GLU A 209 -22.50 2.49 23.31
C GLU A 209 -21.54 2.79 24.47
N SER A 210 -21.96 2.55 25.72
CA SER A 210 -21.14 2.83 26.90
C SER A 210 -19.94 1.89 26.98
N THR A 211 -20.14 0.63 26.64
CA THR A 211 -19.08 -0.38 26.56
C THR A 211 -18.44 -0.45 25.16
N GLY A 212 -19.12 0.11 24.15
CA GLY A 212 -18.72 0.04 22.76
C GLY A 212 -18.82 -1.35 22.16
N ILE A 213 -19.68 -2.23 22.72
CA ILE A 213 -19.81 -3.65 22.31
C ILE A 213 -21.21 -3.91 21.77
N GLY A 214 -21.26 -4.59 20.62
CA GLY A 214 -22.44 -5.24 20.08
C GLY A 214 -22.36 -6.74 20.29
N VAL A 215 -23.51 -7.37 20.62
CA VAL A 215 -23.64 -8.83 20.76
C VAL A 215 -24.72 -9.32 19.78
N ALA A 216 -24.32 -10.16 18.84
CA ALA A 216 -25.23 -10.81 17.89
C ALA A 216 -25.53 -12.24 18.34
N LYS A 217 -26.80 -12.65 18.24
CA LYS A 217 -27.26 -14.02 18.49
C LYS A 217 -27.79 -14.62 17.20
N HIS A 218 -27.46 -15.91 16.98
CA HIS A 218 -27.80 -16.65 15.75
C HIS A 218 -27.47 -15.86 14.49
N ALA A 219 -26.18 -15.47 14.37
CA ALA A 219 -25.71 -14.65 13.26
C ALA A 219 -25.16 -15.54 12.13
N SER A 220 -25.43 -15.13 10.90
CA SER A 220 -24.88 -15.73 9.68
C SER A 220 -24.26 -14.64 8.81
N LEU A 221 -23.04 -14.89 8.31
CA LEU A 221 -22.46 -14.11 7.22
C LEU A 221 -23.01 -14.67 5.90
N VAL A 222 -23.66 -13.82 5.13
CA VAL A 222 -24.25 -14.16 3.82
C VAL A 222 -23.47 -13.42 2.73
N PHE A 223 -23.07 -14.14 1.71
CA PHE A 223 -22.34 -13.63 0.56
C PHE A 223 -23.03 -14.03 -0.73
N GLY A 224 -23.41 -13.04 -1.57
CA GLY A 224 -24.18 -13.32 -2.79
C GLY A 224 -25.48 -14.11 -2.55
N GLY A 225 -26.13 -13.91 -1.40
CA GLY A 225 -27.35 -14.64 -0.99
C GLY A 225 -27.09 -16.01 -0.36
N VAL A 226 -25.85 -16.48 -0.28
CA VAL A 226 -25.50 -17.79 0.29
C VAL A 226 -24.89 -17.60 1.69
N PRO A 227 -25.44 -18.26 2.75
CA PRO A 227 -24.83 -18.24 4.07
C PRO A 227 -23.53 -19.05 4.07
N VAL A 228 -22.41 -18.36 4.31
CA VAL A 228 -21.05 -18.95 4.29
C VAL A 228 -20.51 -19.24 5.68
N LEU A 229 -21.02 -18.56 6.70
CA LEU A 229 -20.61 -18.76 8.09
C LEU A 229 -21.81 -18.57 9.01
N TYR A 230 -21.94 -19.42 10.05
CA TYR A 230 -22.92 -19.31 11.12
C TYR A 230 -22.24 -19.32 12.48
N THR A 231 -22.72 -18.47 13.39
CA THR A 231 -22.33 -18.51 14.80
C THR A 231 -23.60 -18.36 15.69
N PRO A 232 -23.74 -19.15 16.75
CA PRO A 232 -24.86 -18.98 17.69
C PRO A 232 -24.72 -17.70 18.52
N TRP A 233 -23.49 -17.20 18.67
CA TRP A 233 -23.17 -16.00 19.43
C TRP A 233 -21.87 -15.38 18.91
N ALA A 234 -21.87 -14.06 18.78
CA ALA A 234 -20.68 -13.28 18.48
C ALA A 234 -20.77 -11.90 19.12
N ASP A 235 -19.66 -11.39 19.60
CA ASP A 235 -19.55 -10.00 20.04
C ASP A 235 -18.54 -9.23 19.17
N PHE A 236 -18.79 -7.93 18.98
CA PHE A 236 -18.00 -7.10 18.10
C PHE A 236 -17.97 -5.64 18.60
N PRO A 237 -16.91 -4.87 18.28
CA PRO A 237 -16.85 -3.45 18.64
C PRO A 237 -17.75 -2.63 17.70
N ILE A 238 -18.55 -1.72 18.28
CA ILE A 238 -19.41 -0.79 17.53
C ILE A 238 -18.81 0.61 17.43
N ASN A 239 -17.80 0.92 18.24
CA ASN A 239 -17.14 2.23 18.30
C ASN A 239 -15.80 2.30 17.56
N GLY A 240 -15.45 1.25 16.79
CA GLY A 240 -14.19 1.15 16.09
C GLY A 240 -12.98 0.81 16.96
N ASN A 241 -13.15 0.55 18.24
CA ASN A 241 -12.08 0.09 19.11
C ASN A 241 -11.70 -1.37 18.81
N ARG A 242 -10.45 -1.71 19.10
CA ARG A 242 -9.99 -3.09 18.97
C ARG A 242 -10.54 -3.94 20.13
N LYS A 243 -10.97 -5.15 19.82
CA LYS A 243 -11.51 -6.10 20.81
C LYS A 243 -10.94 -7.50 20.56
N SER A 244 -10.63 -8.21 21.63
CA SER A 244 -10.26 -9.63 21.53
C SER A 244 -11.45 -10.47 21.05
N GLY A 245 -11.18 -11.42 20.16
CA GLY A 245 -12.23 -12.29 19.62
C GLY A 245 -11.75 -13.15 18.44
N LEU A 246 -12.65 -14.01 17.98
CA LEU A 246 -12.43 -14.83 16.79
C LEU A 246 -12.40 -13.92 15.55
N LEU A 247 -11.44 -14.18 14.68
CA LEU A 247 -11.38 -13.57 13.36
C LEU A 247 -12.07 -14.49 12.33
N VAL A 248 -12.26 -13.97 11.12
CA VAL A 248 -12.83 -14.74 10.02
C VAL A 248 -11.98 -15.99 9.77
N PRO A 249 -12.56 -17.19 9.75
CA PRO A 249 -11.81 -18.40 9.46
C PRO A 249 -11.30 -18.41 8.02
N THR A 250 -10.13 -18.98 7.82
CA THR A 250 -9.61 -19.30 6.51
C THR A 250 -10.05 -20.71 6.13
N ILE A 251 -10.71 -20.85 4.99
CA ILE A 251 -11.10 -22.13 4.41
C ILE A 251 -10.56 -22.15 2.99
N ALA A 252 -9.67 -23.11 2.70
CA ALA A 252 -9.09 -23.27 1.37
C ALA A 252 -9.09 -24.77 0.99
N THR A 253 -9.07 -25.03 -0.32
CA THR A 253 -8.96 -26.39 -0.85
C THR A 253 -7.86 -26.42 -1.92
N GLY A 254 -7.02 -27.43 -1.90
CA GLY A 254 -5.91 -27.55 -2.85
C GLY A 254 -5.36 -28.97 -2.94
N SER A 255 -4.14 -29.09 -3.45
CA SER A 255 -3.42 -30.38 -3.55
C SER A 255 -3.24 -31.06 -2.18
N ASP A 256 -3.19 -30.27 -1.11
CA ASP A 256 -2.99 -30.71 0.25
C ASP A 256 -4.30 -30.99 1.01
N GLY A 257 -5.42 -30.95 0.27
CA GLY A 257 -6.75 -31.21 0.78
C GLY A 257 -7.44 -29.96 1.30
N LEU A 258 -8.29 -30.14 2.30
CA LEU A 258 -8.99 -29.03 2.97
C LEU A 258 -8.05 -28.41 4.02
N GLU A 259 -7.89 -27.11 3.93
CA GLU A 259 -7.26 -26.27 4.93
C GLU A 259 -8.33 -25.50 5.69
N LEU A 260 -8.28 -25.56 7.01
CA LEU A 260 -9.15 -24.80 7.90
C LEU A 260 -8.28 -24.15 8.98
N SER A 261 -8.38 -22.83 9.12
CA SER A 261 -7.75 -22.09 10.24
C SER A 261 -8.76 -21.17 10.89
N LEU A 262 -8.77 -21.13 12.21
CA LEU A 262 -9.66 -20.29 13.01
C LEU A 262 -8.83 -19.34 13.89
N PRO A 263 -8.45 -18.16 13.38
CA PRO A 263 -7.64 -17.22 14.14
C PRO A 263 -8.40 -16.62 15.31
N TYR A 264 -7.69 -16.40 16.42
CA TYR A 264 -8.17 -15.65 17.57
C TYR A 264 -7.24 -14.47 17.85
N TYR A 265 -7.80 -13.28 17.87
CA TYR A 265 -7.11 -12.01 18.14
C TYR A 265 -7.20 -11.64 19.61
N PHE A 266 -6.07 -11.27 20.22
CA PHE A 266 -5.93 -10.77 21.58
C PHE A 266 -5.58 -9.27 21.55
N ASN A 267 -6.48 -8.43 22.01
CA ASN A 267 -6.20 -7.02 22.30
C ASN A 267 -5.61 -6.93 23.71
N LEU A 268 -4.30 -7.09 23.84
CA LEU A 268 -3.62 -7.17 25.14
C LEU A 268 -3.46 -5.80 25.79
N ALA A 269 -3.15 -4.77 24.99
CA ALA A 269 -3.01 -3.40 25.41
C ALA A 269 -3.21 -2.46 24.19
N PRO A 270 -3.38 -1.13 24.39
CA PRO A 270 -3.51 -0.20 23.27
C PRO A 270 -2.36 -0.26 22.26
N ASN A 271 -1.19 -0.71 22.69
CA ASN A 271 0.04 -0.78 21.94
C ASN A 271 0.64 -2.19 21.83
N LEU A 272 -0.13 -3.22 22.20
CA LEU A 272 0.28 -4.62 22.16
C LEU A 272 -0.90 -5.49 21.78
N ASP A 273 -0.74 -6.30 20.75
CA ASP A 273 -1.72 -7.31 20.37
C ASP A 273 -1.05 -8.63 19.94
N ALA A 274 -1.85 -9.68 19.94
CA ALA A 274 -1.42 -10.99 19.47
C ALA A 274 -2.55 -11.68 18.69
N THR A 275 -2.17 -12.54 17.76
CA THR A 275 -3.11 -13.43 17.06
C THR A 275 -2.57 -14.85 17.13
N ILE A 276 -3.39 -15.81 17.54
CA ILE A 276 -3.09 -17.23 17.44
C ILE A 276 -3.93 -17.81 16.30
N ARG A 277 -3.30 -18.60 15.44
CA ARG A 277 -3.91 -19.20 14.25
C ARG A 277 -3.83 -20.73 14.31
N PRO A 278 -4.65 -21.40 15.14
CA PRO A 278 -4.76 -22.86 15.06
C PRO A 278 -5.38 -23.25 13.72
N GLY A 279 -4.81 -24.24 13.07
CA GLY A 279 -5.26 -24.72 11.77
C GLY A 279 -5.03 -26.22 11.59
N ILE A 280 -5.71 -26.76 10.59
CA ILE A 280 -5.54 -28.14 10.13
C ILE A 280 -5.53 -28.17 8.62
N ILE A 281 -4.57 -28.90 8.06
CA ILE A 281 -4.48 -29.22 6.64
C ILE A 281 -4.68 -30.73 6.52
N SER A 282 -5.77 -31.16 5.87
CA SER A 282 -6.28 -32.54 6.01
C SER A 282 -5.30 -33.64 5.60
N LYS A 283 -4.37 -33.37 4.67
CA LYS A 283 -3.33 -34.31 4.23
C LYS A 283 -1.95 -34.08 4.88
N ARG A 284 -1.79 -33.03 5.68
CA ARG A 284 -0.51 -32.69 6.33
C ARG A 284 -0.57 -32.82 7.83
N GLY A 285 -1.61 -32.28 8.48
CA GLY A 285 -1.75 -32.33 9.92
C GLY A 285 -2.16 -31.00 10.54
N VAL A 286 -1.90 -30.87 11.83
CA VAL A 286 -2.22 -29.68 12.63
C VAL A 286 -1.10 -28.65 12.51
N GLN A 287 -1.48 -27.40 12.29
CA GLN A 287 -0.58 -26.24 12.26
C GLN A 287 -1.00 -25.24 13.33
N LEU A 288 -0.02 -24.65 14.02
CA LEU A 288 -0.23 -23.58 14.97
C LEU A 288 0.56 -22.35 14.51
N GLY A 289 -0.15 -21.30 14.09
CA GLY A 289 0.42 -20.00 13.80
C GLY A 289 0.28 -19.04 14.97
N GLY A 290 1.17 -18.04 15.03
CA GLY A 290 1.10 -16.99 16.04
C GLY A 290 1.77 -15.70 15.56
N GLN A 291 1.17 -14.57 15.90
CA GLN A 291 1.72 -13.24 15.63
C GLN A 291 1.62 -12.39 16.90
N VAL A 292 2.66 -11.63 17.21
CA VAL A 292 2.67 -10.61 18.28
C VAL A 292 3.16 -9.32 17.69
N ARG A 293 2.41 -8.23 17.86
CA ARG A 293 2.78 -6.88 17.42
C ARG A 293 2.87 -5.94 18.63
N TYR A 294 3.89 -5.14 18.65
CA TYR A 294 4.13 -4.16 19.71
C TYR A 294 4.52 -2.79 19.13
N LEU A 295 4.03 -1.73 19.77
CA LEU A 295 4.26 -0.35 19.38
C LEU A 295 4.50 0.50 20.61
N GLN A 296 5.64 1.16 20.69
CA GLN A 296 5.99 2.14 21.70
C GLN A 296 6.42 3.44 21.02
N PRO A 297 6.49 4.57 21.72
CA PRO A 297 6.87 5.85 21.09
C PRO A 297 8.20 5.82 20.33
N ASN A 298 9.13 4.98 20.75
CA ASN A 298 10.49 4.91 20.20
C ASN A 298 10.87 3.54 19.62
N TYR A 299 9.99 2.55 19.67
CA TYR A 299 10.19 1.27 18.99
C TYR A 299 8.89 0.58 18.61
N SER A 300 8.97 -0.22 17.56
CA SER A 300 7.89 -1.08 17.11
C SER A 300 8.44 -2.38 16.57
N GLY A 301 7.59 -3.39 16.54
CA GLY A 301 7.99 -4.64 15.93
C GLY A 301 6.88 -5.66 15.88
N GLU A 302 7.21 -6.75 15.20
CA GLU A 302 6.33 -7.87 14.93
C GLU A 302 7.13 -9.18 15.02
N VAL A 303 6.60 -10.14 15.72
CA VAL A 303 7.06 -11.53 15.71
C VAL A 303 5.94 -12.37 15.13
N ASP A 304 6.23 -13.12 14.08
CA ASP A 304 5.28 -14.02 13.41
C ASP A 304 5.92 -15.39 13.23
N GLY A 305 5.14 -16.44 13.42
CA GLY A 305 5.62 -17.80 13.19
C GLY A 305 4.50 -18.79 13.02
N ASP A 306 4.81 -19.86 12.30
CA ASP A 306 3.95 -21.02 12.11
C ASP A 306 4.74 -22.29 12.47
N TRP A 307 4.09 -23.23 13.06
CA TRP A 307 4.66 -24.50 13.47
C TRP A 307 3.73 -25.67 13.16
N MET A 308 4.25 -26.67 12.48
CA MET A 308 3.60 -27.94 12.18
C MET A 308 4.46 -29.08 12.77
N PRO A 309 4.09 -29.63 13.92
CA PRO A 309 4.92 -30.61 14.63
C PRO A 309 5.04 -31.96 13.90
N ASN A 310 4.09 -32.29 13.03
CA ASN A 310 4.07 -33.55 12.28
C ASN A 310 3.43 -33.34 10.90
N ASP A 311 4.25 -33.06 9.88
CA ASP A 311 3.80 -32.99 8.48
C ASP A 311 3.79 -34.38 7.85
N GLN A 312 2.59 -34.95 7.68
CA GLN A 312 2.40 -36.30 7.15
C GLN A 312 2.73 -36.44 5.64
N LYS A 313 2.92 -35.32 4.94
CA LYS A 313 3.19 -35.30 3.49
C LYS A 313 4.65 -35.02 3.16
N SER A 314 5.44 -34.54 4.12
CA SER A 314 6.84 -34.19 3.93
C SER A 314 7.77 -35.22 4.61
N VAL A 315 9.00 -35.33 4.09
CA VAL A 315 10.08 -36.05 4.77
C VAL A 315 10.57 -35.34 6.03
N HIS A 316 10.26 -34.04 6.14
CA HIS A 316 10.56 -33.20 7.29
C HIS A 316 9.33 -33.15 8.22
N ASN A 317 9.36 -33.86 9.32
CA ASN A 317 8.21 -33.98 10.22
C ASN A 317 7.91 -32.67 10.97
N ASN A 318 8.94 -32.01 11.50
CA ASN A 318 8.81 -30.82 12.34
C ASN A 318 9.12 -29.57 11.51
N ARG A 319 8.09 -28.89 11.05
CA ARG A 319 8.24 -27.76 10.12
C ARG A 319 7.83 -26.46 10.79
N TYR A 320 8.59 -25.41 10.54
CA TYR A 320 8.32 -24.09 11.12
C TYR A 320 8.80 -22.96 10.21
N GLN A 321 8.15 -21.81 10.41
CA GLN A 321 8.60 -20.50 9.96
C GLN A 321 8.70 -19.57 11.18
N PHE A 322 9.72 -18.73 11.19
CA PHE A 322 9.88 -17.68 12.20
C PHE A 322 10.32 -16.38 11.53
N LYS A 323 9.62 -15.28 11.83
CA LYS A 323 9.92 -13.94 11.35
C LYS A 323 9.94 -12.97 12.53
N TRP A 324 10.97 -12.15 12.62
CA TRP A 324 11.04 -11.07 13.59
C TRP A 324 11.49 -9.79 12.91
N LYS A 325 10.64 -8.78 12.96
CA LYS A 325 10.93 -7.42 12.52
C LYS A 325 10.89 -6.48 13.72
N HIS A 326 11.94 -5.72 13.91
CA HIS A 326 12.03 -4.74 14.99
C HIS A 326 12.69 -3.47 14.48
N GLN A 327 12.11 -2.32 14.83
CA GLN A 327 12.65 -0.99 14.55
C GLN A 327 12.67 -0.19 15.84
N GLN A 328 13.77 0.56 16.05
CA GLN A 328 13.94 1.38 17.24
C GLN A 328 14.58 2.72 16.91
N GLN A 329 14.01 3.79 17.44
CA GLN A 329 14.61 5.11 17.52
C GLN A 329 15.25 5.26 18.90
N LEU A 330 16.58 5.18 18.98
CA LEU A 330 17.31 5.29 20.25
C LEU A 330 17.34 6.74 20.74
N ASN A 331 17.52 7.67 19.81
CA ASN A 331 17.40 9.12 20.04
C ASN A 331 17.17 9.84 18.70
N SER A 332 17.14 11.17 18.67
CA SER A 332 16.91 11.96 17.45
C SER A 332 17.93 11.73 16.33
N LYS A 333 19.09 11.12 16.63
CA LYS A 333 20.19 10.91 15.68
C LYS A 333 20.45 9.45 15.37
N ILE A 334 20.02 8.51 16.23
CA ILE A 334 20.35 7.09 16.12
C ILE A 334 19.05 6.28 16.03
N SER A 335 18.94 5.50 14.95
CA SER A 335 17.93 4.48 14.78
C SER A 335 18.55 3.14 14.45
N GLY A 336 17.79 2.05 14.63
CA GLY A 336 18.27 0.73 14.27
C GLY A 336 17.15 -0.26 14.17
N GLY A 337 17.48 -1.49 13.80
CA GLY A 337 16.49 -2.54 13.71
C GLY A 337 17.08 -3.91 13.43
N ILE A 338 16.17 -4.87 13.44
CA ILE A 338 16.43 -6.28 13.17
C ILE A 338 15.37 -6.76 12.18
N ASN A 339 15.78 -7.53 11.19
CA ASN A 339 14.92 -8.31 10.33
C ASN A 339 15.49 -9.73 10.29
N TYR A 340 14.80 -10.67 10.90
CA TYR A 340 15.24 -12.05 11.01
C TYR A 340 14.16 -12.97 10.46
N ASN A 341 14.49 -13.78 9.45
CA ASN A 341 13.61 -14.73 8.83
C ASN A 341 14.26 -16.12 8.82
N GLN A 342 13.49 -17.14 9.18
CA GLN A 342 13.96 -18.51 9.20
C GLN A 342 12.82 -19.46 8.85
N VAL A 343 13.16 -20.53 8.12
CA VAL A 343 12.29 -21.70 7.92
C VAL A 343 13.05 -22.99 8.26
N SER A 344 12.31 -24.05 8.50
CA SER A 344 12.84 -25.37 8.88
C SER A 344 13.62 -26.03 7.75
N ASP A 345 13.17 -25.86 6.51
CA ASP A 345 13.66 -26.61 5.35
C ASP A 345 13.47 -25.83 4.03
N ASP A 346 14.15 -26.29 2.98
CA ASP A 346 14.17 -25.65 1.66
C ASP A 346 12.82 -25.72 0.91
N ASP A 347 11.96 -26.65 1.29
CA ASP A 347 10.66 -26.89 0.63
C ASP A 347 9.52 -26.14 1.31
N TYR A 348 9.76 -25.48 2.43
CA TYR A 348 8.73 -24.84 3.24
C TYR A 348 7.83 -23.91 2.43
N TYR A 349 8.41 -22.95 1.69
CA TYR A 349 7.62 -22.02 0.87
C TYR A 349 6.97 -22.68 -0.32
N ARG A 350 7.55 -23.75 -0.87
CA ARG A 350 6.97 -24.52 -1.97
C ARG A 350 5.70 -25.23 -1.57
N ASP A 351 5.66 -25.71 -0.33
CA ASP A 351 4.58 -26.54 0.19
C ASP A 351 3.42 -25.70 0.76
N PHE A 352 3.71 -24.55 1.37
CA PHE A 352 2.70 -23.78 2.09
C PHE A 352 2.29 -22.47 1.40
N TYR A 353 3.00 -22.03 0.35
CA TYR A 353 2.76 -20.74 -0.28
C TYR A 353 2.69 -20.85 -1.81
N GLY A 354 2.19 -19.79 -2.44
CA GLY A 354 2.07 -19.73 -3.90
C GLY A 354 3.41 -19.49 -4.63
N ARG A 355 3.38 -19.64 -5.96
CA ARG A 355 4.58 -19.47 -6.81
C ARG A 355 5.27 -18.12 -6.66
N GLU A 356 4.52 -17.05 -6.38
CA GLU A 356 5.08 -15.71 -6.17
C GLU A 356 5.88 -15.62 -4.88
N ASP A 357 5.39 -16.26 -3.81
CA ASP A 357 6.08 -16.28 -2.52
C ASP A 357 7.37 -17.08 -2.59
N ILE A 358 7.40 -18.16 -3.38
CA ILE A 358 8.62 -18.94 -3.63
C ILE A 358 9.67 -18.06 -4.32
N ALA A 359 9.30 -17.32 -5.34
CA ALA A 359 10.22 -16.46 -6.09
C ALA A 359 10.77 -15.31 -5.23
N ARG A 360 9.99 -14.81 -4.28
CA ARG A 360 10.39 -13.72 -3.36
C ARG A 360 11.25 -14.19 -2.20
N ASN A 361 11.15 -15.44 -1.79
CA ASN A 361 11.73 -15.96 -0.55
C ASN A 361 12.87 -16.97 -0.78
N VAL A 362 13.61 -16.87 -1.89
CA VAL A 362 14.80 -17.71 -2.12
C VAL A 362 15.90 -17.43 -1.11
N ASN A 363 16.13 -16.16 -0.76
CA ASN A 363 17.11 -15.72 0.21
C ASN A 363 16.43 -15.06 1.40
N LEU A 364 16.33 -15.75 2.52
CA LEU A 364 15.70 -15.24 3.73
C LEU A 364 16.67 -14.38 4.51
N ASP A 365 16.33 -13.12 4.64
CA ASP A 365 17.14 -12.10 5.31
C ASP A 365 17.29 -12.35 6.81
N ARG A 366 18.51 -12.25 7.30
CA ARG A 366 18.88 -12.18 8.71
C ARG A 366 19.82 -11.01 8.89
N GLN A 367 19.30 -9.85 9.24
CA GLN A 367 20.09 -8.62 9.34
C GLN A 367 19.76 -7.82 10.59
N ALA A 368 20.78 -7.09 11.05
CA ALA A 368 20.65 -6.05 12.05
C ALA A 368 21.42 -4.81 11.59
N TRP A 369 20.89 -3.64 11.90
CA TRP A 369 21.51 -2.38 11.50
C TRP A 369 21.36 -1.29 12.56
N LEU A 370 22.30 -0.32 12.52
CA LEU A 370 22.24 0.95 13.21
C LEU A 370 22.50 2.07 12.21
N ASN A 371 21.70 3.11 12.24
CA ASN A 371 21.87 4.32 11.43
C ASN A 371 22.16 5.51 12.36
N TYR A 372 22.99 6.41 11.90
CA TYR A 372 23.31 7.67 12.57
C TYR A 372 23.21 8.81 11.58
N SER A 373 22.45 9.87 11.90
CA SER A 373 22.31 11.07 11.07
C SER A 373 22.50 12.30 11.93
N ASP A 374 23.42 13.18 11.53
CA ASP A 374 23.71 14.43 12.23
C ASP A 374 24.36 15.46 11.29
N LYS A 375 24.50 16.68 11.78
CA LYS A 375 25.33 17.71 11.15
C LYS A 375 26.76 17.57 11.63
N LEU A 376 27.71 17.45 10.69
CA LEU A 376 29.14 17.31 10.96
C LEU A 376 29.95 18.18 9.99
N LEU A 377 30.92 18.96 10.50
CA LEU A 377 31.81 19.79 9.67
C LEU A 377 31.08 20.68 8.66
N GLY A 378 29.99 21.31 9.07
CA GLY A 378 29.20 22.19 8.22
C GLY A 378 28.36 21.50 7.15
N GLY A 379 28.25 20.18 7.17
CA GLY A 379 27.44 19.38 6.27
C GLY A 379 26.53 18.40 7.00
N SER A 380 25.70 17.67 6.26
CA SER A 380 24.96 16.51 6.76
C SER A 380 25.84 15.27 6.69
N PHE A 381 25.78 14.44 7.72
CA PHE A 381 26.45 13.14 7.77
C PHE A 381 25.45 12.05 8.07
N ASP A 382 25.43 11.01 7.24
CA ASP A 382 24.66 9.79 7.43
C ASP A 382 25.62 8.60 7.51
N GLY A 383 25.58 7.89 8.65
CA GLY A 383 26.34 6.70 8.90
C GLY A 383 25.46 5.49 9.08
N SER A 384 25.90 4.31 8.66
CA SER A 384 25.22 3.05 8.94
C SER A 384 26.20 1.93 9.24
N LEU A 385 25.83 1.09 10.21
CA LEU A 385 26.46 -0.20 10.51
C LEU A 385 25.43 -1.29 10.20
N ARG A 386 25.79 -2.31 9.42
CA ARG A 386 24.92 -3.45 9.09
C ARG A 386 25.69 -4.76 9.22
N VAL A 387 25.03 -5.76 9.75
CA VAL A 387 25.42 -7.17 9.65
C VAL A 387 24.29 -7.92 8.99
N GLN A 388 24.61 -8.80 8.04
CA GLN A 388 23.62 -9.51 7.24
C GLN A 388 24.10 -10.89 6.82
N LYS A 389 23.27 -11.88 7.02
CA LYS A 389 23.43 -13.24 6.49
C LYS A 389 22.10 -13.71 5.90
N TYR A 390 22.13 -14.70 5.05
CA TYR A 390 20.94 -15.27 4.45
C TYR A 390 20.76 -16.74 4.84
N GLN A 391 19.51 -17.19 4.88
CA GLN A 391 19.19 -18.60 4.68
C GLN A 391 18.74 -18.75 3.23
N THR A 392 19.59 -19.28 2.38
CA THR A 392 19.26 -19.53 0.98
C THR A 392 18.59 -20.88 0.84
N LEU A 393 17.42 -20.89 0.22
CA LEU A 393 16.64 -22.12 -0.04
C LEU A 393 17.07 -22.74 -1.38
N ALA A 394 17.22 -24.05 -1.40
CA ALA A 394 17.55 -24.77 -2.62
C ALA A 394 16.39 -24.71 -3.64
N ASN A 395 16.74 -24.68 -4.93
CA ASN A 395 15.76 -24.91 -6.00
C ASN A 395 15.35 -26.40 -6.07
N GLN A 396 14.48 -26.75 -7.03
CA GLN A 396 14.02 -28.14 -7.21
C GLN A 396 15.14 -29.12 -7.55
N ASP A 397 16.26 -28.66 -8.09
CA ASP A 397 17.43 -29.47 -8.45
C ASP A 397 18.43 -29.55 -7.28
N GLY A 398 18.11 -29.01 -6.11
CA GLY A 398 18.98 -28.96 -4.94
C GLY A 398 20.08 -27.91 -5.01
N TYR A 399 20.11 -27.06 -6.04
CA TYR A 399 21.10 -26.01 -6.19
C TYR A 399 20.79 -24.79 -5.32
N LYS A 400 21.83 -24.26 -4.65
CA LYS A 400 21.79 -23.03 -3.86
C LYS A 400 22.82 -22.04 -4.40
N ASP A 401 22.38 -20.82 -4.73
CA ASP A 401 23.27 -19.70 -5.01
C ASP A 401 23.26 -18.74 -3.81
N GLU A 402 24.08 -19.03 -2.83
CA GLU A 402 24.16 -18.27 -1.58
C GLU A 402 24.87 -16.94 -1.84
N PRO A 403 24.25 -15.80 -1.47
CA PRO A 403 24.92 -14.51 -1.48
C PRO A 403 25.95 -14.42 -0.36
N TYR A 404 26.98 -13.57 -0.53
CA TYR A 404 27.93 -13.28 0.53
C TYR A 404 27.25 -12.75 1.79
N ALA A 405 27.66 -13.25 2.94
CA ALA A 405 27.36 -12.63 4.21
C ALA A 405 28.16 -11.32 4.35
N ILE A 406 27.56 -10.34 5.00
CA ILE A 406 28.14 -9.01 5.28
C ILE A 406 28.40 -8.90 6.77
N MET A 407 29.68 -8.92 7.19
CA MET A 407 30.04 -9.09 8.60
C MET A 407 31.26 -8.28 9.03
N PRO A 408 31.21 -6.96 9.24
CA PRO A 408 30.11 -5.99 9.02
C PRO A 408 30.23 -5.18 7.71
N ARG A 409 29.23 -4.30 7.46
CA ARG A 409 29.31 -3.14 6.56
C ARG A 409 29.19 -1.86 7.38
N LEU A 410 30.20 -0.99 7.27
CA LEU A 410 30.14 0.40 7.73
C LEU A 410 30.04 1.31 6.53
N THR A 411 29.07 2.20 6.52
CA THR A 411 28.89 3.19 5.45
C THR A 411 28.82 4.58 6.05
N GLY A 412 29.50 5.54 5.44
CA GLY A 412 29.42 6.96 5.78
C GLY A 412 29.17 7.79 4.53
N ARG A 413 28.23 8.71 4.60
CA ARG A 413 27.96 9.72 3.56
C ARG A 413 28.00 11.09 4.21
N TRP A 414 28.84 11.97 3.68
CA TRP A 414 28.90 13.36 4.09
C TRP A 414 28.62 14.25 2.91
N GLN A 415 27.77 15.26 3.11
CA GLN A 415 27.38 16.20 2.08
C GLN A 415 27.37 17.61 2.65
N SER A 416 27.94 18.55 1.91
CA SER A 416 27.94 19.98 2.24
C SER A 416 27.80 20.84 0.99
N HIS A 417 27.41 22.09 1.16
CA HIS A 417 27.30 23.06 0.08
C HIS A 417 28.26 24.20 0.31
N LEU A 418 28.97 24.56 -0.76
CA LEU A 418 29.84 25.73 -0.81
C LEU A 418 29.42 26.59 -2.01
N GLY A 419 28.55 27.55 -1.79
CA GLY A 419 27.89 28.28 -2.85
C GLY A 419 27.09 27.35 -3.78
N LYS A 420 27.39 27.35 -5.07
CA LYS A 420 26.77 26.46 -6.07
C LYS A 420 27.42 25.06 -6.12
N ALA A 421 28.49 24.83 -5.38
CA ALA A 421 29.16 23.55 -5.33
C ALA A 421 28.59 22.68 -4.22
N GLN A 422 28.24 21.46 -4.53
CA GLN A 422 27.86 20.40 -3.62
C GLN A 422 29.06 19.46 -3.45
N LEU A 423 29.57 19.36 -2.25
CA LEU A 423 30.64 18.45 -1.87
C LEU A 423 30.02 17.17 -1.33
N ASN A 424 30.43 16.01 -1.83
CA ASN A 424 29.96 14.72 -1.37
C ASN A 424 31.16 13.81 -1.10
N VAL A 425 31.13 13.11 0.04
CA VAL A 425 32.13 12.08 0.36
C VAL A 425 31.37 10.83 0.76
N PHE A 426 31.52 9.78 -0.03
CA PHE A 426 31.05 8.45 0.30
C PHE A 426 32.21 7.58 0.73
N GLY A 427 32.07 6.90 1.89
CA GLY A 427 33.02 5.93 2.41
C GLY A 427 32.30 4.66 2.83
N GLN A 428 32.88 3.50 2.52
CA GLN A 428 32.32 2.22 2.91
C GLN A 428 33.42 1.22 3.22
N PHE A 429 33.30 0.54 4.36
CA PHE A 429 34.05 -0.68 4.68
C PHE A 429 33.06 -1.85 4.68
N THR A 430 33.43 -2.96 4.02
CA THR A 430 32.60 -4.18 4.04
C THR A 430 33.51 -5.39 4.15
N ARG A 431 33.20 -6.29 5.10
CA ARG A 431 33.77 -7.64 5.15
C ARG A 431 32.74 -8.59 4.56
N PHE A 432 33.17 -9.33 3.55
CA PHE A 432 32.39 -10.37 2.88
C PHE A 432 32.87 -11.73 3.35
N ASP A 433 31.95 -12.61 3.70
CA ASP A 433 32.19 -13.95 4.20
C ASP A 433 31.34 -14.96 3.42
N HIS A 434 31.92 -16.10 3.02
CA HIS A 434 31.23 -17.14 2.27
C HIS A 434 31.96 -18.47 2.43
N ASP A 435 31.19 -19.56 2.66
CA ASP A 435 31.76 -20.88 2.95
C ASP A 435 32.52 -21.50 1.77
N THR A 436 32.16 -21.18 0.53
CA THR A 436 32.67 -21.83 -0.69
C THR A 436 33.22 -20.88 -1.77
N LYS A 437 33.20 -19.55 -1.50
CA LYS A 437 33.73 -18.54 -2.43
C LYS A 437 34.85 -17.74 -1.77
N GLN A 438 35.59 -16.96 -2.54
CA GLN A 438 36.67 -16.10 -2.07
C GLN A 438 36.14 -15.06 -1.08
N ASP A 439 36.61 -15.09 0.18
CA ASP A 439 36.28 -14.04 1.14
C ASP A 439 37.28 -12.88 1.11
N GLY A 440 36.86 -11.76 1.74
CA GLY A 440 37.75 -10.63 1.89
C GLY A 440 37.03 -9.39 2.45
N SER A 441 37.82 -8.32 2.52
CA SER A 441 37.35 -7.02 2.94
C SER A 441 37.52 -6.01 1.82
N ARG A 442 36.59 -5.07 1.72
CA ARG A 442 36.65 -3.97 0.75
C ARG A 442 36.51 -2.63 1.47
N VAL A 443 37.35 -1.69 1.11
CA VAL A 443 37.23 -0.26 1.47
C VAL A 443 36.98 0.52 0.20
N VAL A 444 35.93 1.36 0.21
CA VAL A 444 35.60 2.29 -0.87
C VAL A 444 35.65 3.71 -0.34
N LEU A 445 36.23 4.62 -1.13
CA LEU A 445 36.18 6.07 -0.89
C LEU A 445 35.86 6.77 -2.21
N TYR A 446 34.78 7.57 -2.20
CA TYR A 446 34.35 8.31 -3.37
C TYR A 446 34.02 9.79 -3.04
N PRO A 447 35.04 10.64 -2.90
CA PRO A 447 34.85 12.09 -2.87
C PRO A 447 34.43 12.61 -4.25
N SER A 448 33.48 13.52 -4.29
CA SER A 448 33.01 14.17 -5.50
C SER A 448 32.52 15.59 -5.25
N VAL A 449 32.61 16.42 -6.28
CA VAL A 449 32.09 17.77 -6.29
C VAL A 449 31.17 17.90 -7.48
N LYS A 450 29.97 18.42 -7.26
CA LYS A 450 28.95 18.70 -8.26
C LYS A 450 28.60 20.18 -8.18
N TRP A 451 28.53 20.85 -9.30
CA TRP A 451 28.01 22.24 -9.38
C TRP A 451 26.59 22.20 -9.94
N ASP A 452 25.73 23.06 -9.42
CA ASP A 452 24.35 23.21 -9.89
C ASP A 452 24.14 24.63 -10.43
N PHE A 453 24.23 24.74 -11.75
CA PHE A 453 23.90 25.96 -12.49
C PHE A 453 22.53 25.77 -13.11
N HIS A 454 21.51 26.38 -12.56
CA HIS A 454 20.14 26.25 -13.04
C HIS A 454 19.44 27.63 -13.10
N ASN A 455 18.44 27.68 -13.95
CA ASN A 455 17.46 28.75 -14.05
C ASN A 455 16.08 28.17 -14.40
N GLN A 456 15.10 29.01 -14.70
CA GLN A 456 13.73 28.59 -14.98
C GLN A 456 13.59 27.71 -16.24
N TRP A 457 14.47 27.83 -17.21
CA TRP A 457 14.38 27.15 -18.51
C TRP A 457 15.42 26.03 -18.70
N GLY A 458 16.35 25.85 -17.79
CA GLY A 458 17.33 24.79 -17.94
C GLY A 458 18.40 24.73 -16.86
N TYR A 459 19.25 23.71 -16.94
CA TYR A 459 20.35 23.50 -16.01
C TYR A 459 21.57 22.90 -16.68
N ILE A 460 22.75 23.14 -16.08
CA ILE A 460 24.02 22.45 -16.36
C ILE A 460 24.66 22.06 -15.04
N ARG A 461 24.93 20.76 -14.85
CA ARG A 461 25.42 20.17 -13.62
C ARG A 461 26.67 19.34 -13.85
N PRO A 462 27.84 19.95 -13.96
CA PRO A 462 29.10 19.23 -14.04
C PRO A 462 29.42 18.59 -12.68
N LYS A 463 29.99 17.38 -12.73
CA LYS A 463 30.46 16.61 -11.56
C LYS A 463 31.83 16.03 -11.84
N VAL A 464 32.70 16.07 -10.86
CA VAL A 464 34.02 15.42 -10.84
C VAL A 464 34.17 14.64 -9.54
N GLY A 465 34.63 13.41 -9.63
CA GLY A 465 34.89 12.57 -8.46
C GLY A 465 36.03 11.59 -8.72
N VAL A 466 36.53 11.01 -7.64
CA VAL A 466 37.57 9.95 -7.68
C VAL A 466 37.07 8.75 -6.88
N HIS A 467 36.81 7.64 -7.56
CA HIS A 467 36.40 6.39 -6.92
C HIS A 467 37.62 5.51 -6.65
N ALA A 468 37.98 5.38 -5.37
CA ALA A 468 39.07 4.54 -4.89
C ALA A 468 38.52 3.31 -4.16
N THR A 469 39.01 2.13 -4.51
CA THR A 469 38.64 0.86 -3.87
C THR A 469 39.87 0.08 -3.54
N TYR A 470 39.93 -0.46 -2.33
CA TYR A 470 41.01 -1.35 -1.84
C TYR A 470 40.40 -2.63 -1.33
N TYR A 471 40.97 -3.75 -1.70
CA TYR A 471 40.56 -5.09 -1.28
C TYR A 471 41.70 -5.78 -0.54
N SER A 472 41.37 -6.47 0.55
CA SER A 472 42.22 -7.45 1.21
C SER A 472 41.52 -8.81 1.13
N LEU A 473 42.07 -9.71 0.32
CA LEU A 473 41.49 -11.03 0.03
C LEU A 473 42.20 -12.10 0.84
N ASN A 474 41.45 -13.02 1.44
CA ASN A 474 41.98 -14.16 2.16
C ASN A 474 42.54 -15.20 1.18
N SER A 475 43.31 -16.18 1.69
CA SER A 475 43.72 -17.32 0.89
C SER A 475 42.52 -18.18 0.49
N PHE A 476 42.48 -18.63 -0.77
CA PHE A 476 41.38 -19.45 -1.30
C PHE A 476 41.88 -20.32 -2.45
N ASN A 477 41.45 -21.61 -2.49
CA ASN A 477 41.79 -22.58 -3.55
C ASN A 477 43.28 -22.60 -3.95
N GLY A 478 44.18 -22.60 -2.95
CA GLY A 478 45.63 -22.63 -3.18
C GLY A 478 46.25 -21.28 -3.59
N GLN A 479 45.48 -20.23 -3.75
CA GLN A 479 45.96 -18.87 -3.92
C GLN A 479 46.24 -18.24 -2.54
N SER A 480 47.40 -17.59 -2.38
CA SER A 480 47.76 -16.85 -1.16
C SER A 480 46.88 -15.60 -1.00
N SER A 481 46.79 -15.11 0.23
CA SER A 481 46.16 -13.82 0.51
C SER A 481 46.84 -12.71 -0.32
N ARG A 482 46.03 -11.80 -0.84
CA ARG A 482 46.51 -10.69 -1.68
C ARG A 482 45.71 -9.41 -1.49
N ASN A 483 46.37 -8.30 -1.76
CA ASN A 483 45.80 -6.98 -1.74
C ASN A 483 45.73 -6.43 -3.16
N VAL A 484 44.57 -5.91 -3.55
CA VAL A 484 44.38 -5.30 -4.87
C VAL A 484 43.63 -3.98 -4.74
N SER A 485 43.87 -3.06 -5.67
CA SER A 485 43.23 -1.74 -5.60
C SER A 485 42.86 -1.19 -6.97
N ARG A 486 41.90 -0.31 -6.97
CA ARG A 486 41.48 0.41 -8.15
C ARG A 486 41.20 1.87 -7.82
N VAL A 487 41.70 2.78 -8.64
CA VAL A 487 41.37 4.22 -8.59
C VAL A 487 40.93 4.64 -9.96
N LEU A 488 39.75 5.31 -10.05
CA LEU A 488 39.13 5.76 -11.28
C LEU A 488 38.60 7.19 -11.08
N PRO A 489 39.04 8.17 -11.92
CA PRO A 489 38.36 9.44 -12.00
C PRO A 489 37.00 9.23 -12.73
N ILE A 490 35.97 9.94 -12.27
CA ILE A 490 34.62 9.95 -12.86
C ILE A 490 34.26 11.40 -13.12
N ILE A 491 33.98 11.71 -14.36
CA ILE A 491 33.62 13.06 -14.78
C ILE A 491 32.31 12.96 -15.55
N ASN A 492 31.32 13.76 -15.18
CA ASN A 492 30.09 13.84 -15.95
C ASN A 492 29.53 15.26 -16.01
N VAL A 493 28.71 15.49 -17.02
CA VAL A 493 27.94 16.73 -17.18
C VAL A 493 26.52 16.33 -17.51
N ASP A 494 25.59 16.70 -16.65
CA ASP A 494 24.17 16.54 -16.84
C ASP A 494 23.56 17.90 -17.16
N SER A 495 22.88 18.03 -18.29
CA SER A 495 22.23 19.28 -18.70
C SER A 495 20.87 19.02 -19.33
N GLY A 496 19.96 19.93 -19.12
CA GLY A 496 18.61 19.84 -19.66
C GLY A 496 17.98 21.21 -19.87
N LEU A 497 17.03 21.25 -20.78
CA LEU A 497 16.18 22.38 -21.02
C LEU A 497 14.74 22.03 -20.74
N THR A 498 13.92 23.00 -20.38
CA THR A 498 12.48 22.83 -20.17
C THR A 498 11.75 23.88 -21.04
N PHE A 499 10.95 23.38 -21.96
CA PHE A 499 10.02 24.17 -22.75
C PHE A 499 8.60 23.86 -22.31
N GLU A 500 7.76 24.87 -22.22
CA GLU A 500 6.38 24.75 -21.78
C GLU A 500 5.41 25.36 -22.77
N ARG A 501 4.26 24.71 -22.95
CA ARG A 501 3.15 25.30 -23.72
C ARG A 501 1.81 24.88 -23.11
N ARG A 502 0.82 25.76 -23.27
CA ARG A 502 -0.58 25.34 -23.07
C ARG A 502 -1.02 24.51 -24.27
N ALA A 503 -1.60 23.35 -24.01
CA ALA A 503 -2.06 22.43 -25.04
C ALA A 503 -3.53 22.06 -24.77
N ARG A 504 -4.32 21.99 -25.82
CA ARG A 504 -5.68 21.42 -25.75
C ARG A 504 -5.62 19.97 -26.23
N LEU A 505 -5.87 19.04 -25.34
CA LEU A 505 -5.85 17.60 -25.59
C LEU A 505 -7.14 16.99 -25.04
N PHE A 506 -7.77 16.09 -25.79
CA PHE A 506 -8.97 15.37 -25.35
C PHE A 506 -10.08 16.26 -24.77
N GLY A 507 -10.24 17.47 -25.32
CA GLY A 507 -11.26 18.43 -24.88
C GLY A 507 -10.91 19.25 -23.63
N GLY A 508 -9.76 19.03 -22.98
CA GLY A 508 -9.27 19.77 -21.82
C GLY A 508 -8.06 20.66 -22.12
N GLU A 509 -7.83 21.64 -21.26
CA GLU A 509 -6.62 22.48 -21.28
C GLU A 509 -5.58 21.89 -20.31
N TYR A 510 -4.34 21.77 -20.78
CA TYR A 510 -3.21 21.21 -20.05
C TYR A 510 -1.95 22.06 -20.25
N LEU A 511 -1.01 21.93 -19.31
CA LEU A 511 0.35 22.43 -19.49
C LEU A 511 1.22 21.25 -19.97
N GLN A 512 1.75 21.36 -21.20
CA GLN A 512 2.66 20.37 -21.77
C GLN A 512 4.09 20.88 -21.69
N THR A 513 5.00 20.05 -21.17
CA THR A 513 6.44 20.30 -21.20
C THR A 513 7.12 19.50 -22.32
N LEU A 514 8.25 19.99 -22.79
CA LEU A 514 9.23 19.26 -23.58
C LEU A 514 10.59 19.46 -22.93
N GLU A 515 11.23 18.35 -22.52
CA GLU A 515 12.42 18.35 -21.67
C GLU A 515 13.56 17.55 -22.34
N PRO A 516 14.29 18.13 -23.30
CA PRO A 516 15.50 17.52 -23.80
C PRO A 516 16.58 17.52 -22.73
N ARG A 517 17.29 16.38 -22.60
CA ARG A 517 18.36 16.16 -21.63
C ARG A 517 19.59 15.56 -22.32
N LEU A 518 20.74 16.06 -21.93
CA LEU A 518 22.04 15.60 -22.36
C LEU A 518 22.85 15.17 -21.14
N PHE A 519 23.43 13.96 -21.19
CA PHE A 519 24.31 13.47 -20.15
C PHE A 519 25.59 12.91 -20.73
N TYR A 520 26.70 13.63 -20.51
CA TYR A 520 28.04 13.17 -20.88
C TYR A 520 28.68 12.46 -19.68
N ASN A 521 29.27 11.29 -19.90
CA ASN A 521 29.96 10.53 -18.86
C ASN A 521 31.32 10.03 -19.35
N TYR A 522 32.35 10.27 -18.53
CA TYR A 522 33.72 9.82 -18.77
C TYR A 522 34.28 9.08 -17.58
N ILE A 523 34.68 7.81 -17.79
CA ILE A 523 35.39 6.94 -16.87
C ILE A 523 36.46 6.21 -17.69
N PRO A 524 37.75 6.32 -17.36
CA PRO A 524 38.81 5.66 -18.13
C PRO A 524 38.69 4.14 -18.03
N THR A 525 39.06 3.47 -19.10
CA THR A 525 39.12 2.00 -19.14
C THR A 525 40.24 1.46 -18.27
N LYS A 526 39.93 0.55 -17.39
CA LYS A 526 40.88 -0.20 -16.56
C LYS A 526 40.40 -1.62 -16.42
N SER A 527 41.23 -2.62 -16.67
CA SER A 527 40.94 -4.03 -16.41
C SER A 527 40.67 -4.24 -14.92
N GLN A 528 39.72 -5.08 -14.61
CA GLN A 528 39.26 -5.39 -13.26
C GLN A 528 39.14 -6.92 -13.04
N ASN A 529 39.78 -7.71 -13.91
CA ASN A 529 39.78 -9.18 -13.86
C ASN A 529 40.52 -9.75 -12.64
N ASP A 530 41.39 -8.97 -12.03
CA ASP A 530 42.12 -9.29 -10.79
C ASP A 530 41.30 -8.93 -9.54
N LEU A 531 40.18 -8.19 -9.70
CA LEU A 531 39.31 -7.79 -8.59
C LEU A 531 38.20 -8.82 -8.35
N PRO A 532 37.87 -9.10 -7.08
CA PRO A 532 36.72 -9.95 -6.78
C PRO A 532 35.40 -9.32 -7.23
N ASN A 533 34.35 -10.11 -7.31
CA ASN A 533 32.99 -9.65 -7.48
C ASN A 533 32.12 -10.18 -6.33
N PHE A 534 31.95 -9.39 -5.29
CA PHE A 534 31.18 -9.75 -4.10
C PHE A 534 29.71 -9.36 -4.24
N ASP A 535 29.42 -8.14 -4.76
CA ASP A 535 28.08 -7.55 -4.73
C ASP A 535 27.70 -6.75 -6.00
N SER A 536 28.47 -6.90 -7.08
CA SER A 536 28.14 -6.16 -8.32
C SER A 536 27.44 -7.03 -9.34
N SER A 537 26.35 -6.52 -9.89
CA SER A 537 25.61 -7.06 -11.02
C SER A 537 25.27 -5.95 -12.02
N GLU A 538 25.09 -6.32 -13.28
CA GLU A 538 24.67 -5.36 -14.30
C GLU A 538 23.19 -4.99 -14.09
N ASN A 539 22.89 -3.68 -14.09
CA ASN A 539 21.53 -3.18 -13.96
C ASN A 539 20.76 -3.35 -15.28
N SER A 540 19.45 -3.58 -15.20
CA SER A 540 18.57 -3.62 -16.38
C SER A 540 18.64 -2.32 -17.16
N PHE A 541 18.75 -2.39 -18.48
CA PHE A 541 18.87 -1.22 -19.33
C PHE A 541 17.51 -0.52 -19.52
N THR A 542 17.30 0.57 -18.77
CA THR A 542 16.06 1.36 -18.75
C THR A 542 16.34 2.83 -19.05
N TYR A 543 15.29 3.63 -19.25
CA TYR A 543 15.44 5.07 -19.47
C TYR A 543 16.23 5.76 -18.34
N SER A 544 15.97 5.42 -17.08
CA SER A 544 16.70 5.98 -15.94
C SER A 544 18.18 5.58 -15.92
N GLN A 545 18.52 4.39 -16.41
CA GLN A 545 19.89 3.90 -16.49
C GLN A 545 20.75 4.62 -17.54
N LEU A 546 20.14 5.29 -18.50
CA LEU A 546 20.86 6.12 -19.47
C LEU A 546 21.68 7.25 -18.80
N PHE A 547 21.26 7.70 -17.62
CA PHE A 547 21.84 8.85 -16.90
C PHE A 547 22.67 8.44 -15.67
N ARG A 548 22.93 7.13 -15.50
CA ARG A 548 23.82 6.66 -14.42
C ARG A 548 25.29 6.71 -14.82
N GLU A 549 26.11 7.01 -13.83
CA GLU A 549 27.58 6.98 -13.99
C GLU A 549 28.08 5.57 -14.19
N ASN A 550 27.62 4.63 -13.34
CA ASN A 550 27.96 3.21 -13.37
C ASN A 550 26.77 2.36 -13.80
N LEU A 551 26.99 1.43 -14.72
CA LEU A 551 25.98 0.46 -15.17
C LEU A 551 25.81 -0.71 -14.20
N TYR A 552 26.75 -0.87 -13.26
CA TYR A 552 26.73 -1.94 -12.27
C TYR A 552 26.14 -1.45 -10.95
N SER A 553 25.47 -2.34 -10.24
CA SER A 553 25.17 -2.21 -8.82
C SER A 553 26.45 -2.46 -8.00
N GLY A 554 26.41 -2.22 -6.69
CA GLY A 554 27.55 -2.45 -5.81
C GLY A 554 28.75 -1.55 -6.12
N ASN A 555 29.95 -1.99 -5.73
CA ASN A 555 31.19 -1.22 -5.89
C ASN A 555 32.35 -2.03 -6.48
N ASP A 556 32.15 -3.32 -6.82
CA ASP A 556 33.23 -4.16 -7.33
C ASP A 556 33.47 -3.91 -8.82
N ARG A 557 32.43 -3.66 -9.59
CA ARG A 557 32.53 -3.37 -11.01
C ARG A 557 32.15 -1.94 -11.31
N ILE A 558 32.99 -1.24 -12.07
CA ILE A 558 32.70 0.08 -12.62
C ILE A 558 33.00 0.02 -14.11
N ASN A 559 32.00 0.31 -14.93
CA ASN A 559 32.16 0.33 -16.37
C ASN A 559 33.11 1.44 -16.82
N SER A 560 33.79 1.24 -17.94
CA SER A 560 34.39 2.36 -18.67
C SER A 560 33.30 3.16 -19.35
N ALA A 561 33.51 4.45 -19.49
CA ALA A 561 32.60 5.33 -20.17
C ALA A 561 33.35 6.46 -20.90
N ASN A 562 33.00 6.68 -22.13
CA ASN A 562 33.22 7.92 -22.89
C ASN A 562 32.01 8.01 -23.80
N SER A 563 30.93 8.56 -23.27
CA SER A 563 29.62 8.46 -23.92
C SER A 563 28.77 9.70 -23.69
N LEU A 564 27.88 9.96 -24.65
CA LEU A 564 26.88 11.01 -24.60
C LEU A 564 25.50 10.38 -24.69
N THR A 565 24.67 10.60 -23.68
CA THR A 565 23.25 10.27 -23.72
C THR A 565 22.46 11.47 -24.22
N LEU A 566 21.62 11.24 -25.20
CA LEU A 566 20.60 12.19 -25.66
C LEU A 566 19.24 11.59 -25.36
N ALA A 567 18.41 12.35 -24.70
CA ALA A 567 17.06 11.93 -24.38
C ALA A 567 16.10 13.11 -24.34
N THR A 568 14.83 12.83 -24.50
CA THR A 568 13.78 13.82 -24.31
C THR A 568 12.60 13.18 -23.60
N GLN A 569 11.93 13.97 -22.78
CA GLN A 569 10.63 13.60 -22.21
C GLN A 569 9.64 14.74 -22.37
N SER A 570 8.37 14.40 -22.35
CA SER A 570 7.26 15.35 -22.34
C SER A 570 6.33 14.98 -21.21
N ARG A 571 5.89 15.94 -20.42
CA ARG A 571 4.90 15.79 -19.36
C ARG A 571 3.64 16.56 -19.70
N ILE A 572 2.51 16.01 -19.29
CA ILE A 572 1.20 16.67 -19.33
C ILE A 572 0.80 16.92 -17.88
N LEU A 573 0.65 18.18 -17.53
CA LEU A 573 0.34 18.65 -16.18
C LEU A 573 -1.03 19.31 -16.15
N ASN A 574 -1.72 19.17 -15.01
CA ASN A 574 -2.91 19.95 -14.74
C ASN A 574 -2.54 21.42 -14.56
N PRO A 575 -3.12 22.36 -15.34
CA PRO A 575 -2.71 23.77 -15.32
C PRO A 575 -3.03 24.49 -14.01
N ASN A 576 -3.99 23.98 -13.22
CA ASN A 576 -4.42 24.62 -11.97
C ASN A 576 -3.68 24.09 -10.74
N THR A 577 -3.33 22.80 -10.74
CA THR A 577 -2.72 22.13 -9.57
C THR A 577 -1.24 21.81 -9.78
N GLY A 578 -0.73 21.85 -11.02
CA GLY A 578 0.60 21.39 -11.37
C GLY A 578 0.79 19.87 -11.33
N ALA A 579 -0.26 19.10 -10.98
CA ALA A 579 -0.19 17.65 -10.88
C ALA A 579 0.14 17.01 -12.23
N GLU A 580 1.12 16.09 -12.24
CA GLU A 580 1.48 15.31 -13.41
C GLU A 580 0.40 14.27 -13.72
N LEU A 581 -0.15 14.32 -14.91
CA LEU A 581 -1.17 13.39 -15.40
C LEU A 581 -0.54 12.28 -16.25
N PHE A 582 0.41 12.68 -17.12
CA PHE A 582 1.04 11.75 -18.05
C PHE A 582 2.46 12.22 -18.38
N ARG A 583 3.37 11.28 -18.59
CA ARG A 583 4.71 11.54 -19.12
C ARG A 583 5.16 10.43 -20.05
N ALA A 584 5.88 10.82 -21.09
CA ALA A 584 6.52 9.89 -22.01
C ALA A 584 7.92 10.39 -22.35
N GLY A 585 8.83 9.47 -22.59
CA GLY A 585 10.20 9.82 -22.94
C GLY A 585 10.89 8.74 -23.76
N ILE A 586 11.94 9.17 -24.46
CA ILE A 586 12.78 8.31 -25.28
C ILE A 586 14.23 8.78 -25.18
N GLY A 587 15.17 7.84 -25.23
CA GLY A 587 16.58 8.19 -25.19
C GLY A 587 17.49 7.10 -25.73
N GLN A 588 18.72 7.53 -26.04
CA GLN A 588 19.78 6.68 -26.57
C GLN A 588 21.14 7.18 -26.10
N LYS A 589 22.10 6.28 -25.94
CA LYS A 589 23.49 6.59 -25.56
C LYS A 589 24.41 6.34 -26.77
N PHE A 590 25.32 7.27 -27.02
CA PHE A 590 26.34 7.25 -28.07
C PHE A 590 27.71 7.03 -27.42
N TYR A 591 28.46 6.03 -27.87
CA TYR A 591 29.78 5.65 -27.36
C TYR A 591 30.88 6.24 -28.25
N PHE A 592 31.69 7.18 -27.71
CA PHE A 592 32.87 7.70 -28.38
C PHE A 592 34.07 6.74 -28.27
N LYS A 593 34.08 5.94 -27.19
CA LYS A 593 35.01 4.83 -27.00
C LYS A 593 34.21 3.57 -26.72
N LYS A 594 34.56 2.48 -27.39
CA LYS A 594 33.78 1.24 -27.32
C LYS A 594 34.19 0.30 -26.20
N ASP A 595 35.30 0.56 -25.50
CA ASP A 595 35.77 -0.29 -24.40
C ASP A 595 34.70 -0.38 -23.31
N ASN A 596 34.44 -1.58 -22.83
CA ASN A 596 33.57 -1.84 -21.69
C ASN A 596 34.22 -2.86 -20.75
N VAL A 597 33.96 -2.70 -19.47
CA VAL A 597 34.32 -3.70 -18.44
C VAL A 597 33.12 -4.64 -18.27
N LEU A 598 33.37 -5.93 -18.43
CA LEU A 598 32.34 -6.99 -18.27
C LEU A 598 32.16 -7.37 -16.79
N PRO A 599 31.11 -8.14 -16.44
CA PRO A 599 30.86 -8.63 -15.09
C PRO A 599 32.02 -9.46 -14.49
N ASP A 600 32.79 -10.15 -15.34
CA ASP A 600 33.99 -10.89 -14.94
C ASP A 600 35.23 -9.98 -14.72
N GLY A 601 35.14 -8.69 -15.04
CA GLY A 601 36.23 -7.71 -14.92
C GLY A 601 37.10 -7.56 -16.15
N ASN A 602 36.95 -8.42 -17.16
CA ASN A 602 37.66 -8.30 -18.43
C ASN A 602 37.19 -7.08 -19.23
N VAL A 603 38.06 -6.56 -20.08
CA VAL A 603 37.72 -5.49 -21.00
C VAL A 603 37.30 -6.09 -22.33
N SER A 604 36.16 -5.68 -22.80
CA SER A 604 35.62 -6.04 -24.14
C SER A 604 35.19 -4.76 -24.84
N ASN A 605 34.82 -4.88 -26.11
CA ASN A 605 34.30 -3.75 -26.86
C ASN A 605 32.79 -3.85 -26.99
N TYR A 606 32.10 -2.71 -26.85
CA TYR A 606 30.71 -2.62 -27.30
C TYR A 606 30.64 -2.93 -28.80
N PRO A 607 29.70 -3.75 -29.22
CA PRO A 607 29.61 -4.13 -30.64
C PRO A 607 29.23 -2.95 -31.54
N ARG A 608 28.77 -1.84 -30.96
CA ARG A 608 28.22 -0.68 -31.66
C ARG A 608 28.68 0.63 -31.06
N SER A 609 28.56 1.71 -31.86
CA SER A 609 28.81 3.08 -31.41
C SER A 609 27.62 3.73 -30.70
N GLN A 610 26.49 3.04 -30.62
CA GLN A 610 25.26 3.51 -29.96
C GLN A 610 24.54 2.37 -29.25
N SER A 611 23.86 2.70 -28.18
CA SER A 611 23.00 1.77 -27.44
C SER A 611 21.72 1.47 -28.18
N ASP A 612 20.97 0.50 -27.70
CA ASP A 612 19.57 0.32 -28.06
C ASP A 612 18.74 1.54 -27.59
N TRP A 613 17.55 1.72 -28.20
CA TRP A 613 16.60 2.72 -27.77
C TRP A 613 15.86 2.26 -26.52
N VAL A 614 15.65 3.18 -25.59
CA VAL A 614 14.73 2.97 -24.48
C VAL A 614 13.68 4.09 -24.46
N ALA A 615 12.43 3.68 -24.27
CA ALA A 615 11.30 4.59 -24.20
C ALA A 615 10.35 4.15 -23.09
N PHE A 616 9.59 5.09 -22.59
CA PHE A 616 8.54 4.85 -21.60
C PHE A 616 7.35 5.78 -21.83
N ALA A 617 6.17 5.35 -21.32
CA ALA A 617 4.97 6.17 -21.25
C ALA A 617 4.17 5.77 -20.01
N HIS A 618 4.06 6.66 -19.04
CA HIS A 618 3.42 6.42 -17.76
C HIS A 618 2.42 7.54 -17.45
N GLY A 619 1.26 7.20 -16.90
CA GLY A 619 0.32 8.20 -16.42
C GLY A 619 -1.13 7.78 -16.46
N ASN A 620 -1.99 8.72 -16.12
CA ASN A 620 -3.43 8.52 -16.04
C ASN A 620 -4.10 8.88 -17.37
N LEU A 621 -4.70 7.90 -18.04
CA LEU A 621 -5.56 8.13 -19.21
C LEU A 621 -6.89 8.75 -18.82
N THR A 622 -7.43 8.35 -17.67
CA THR A 622 -8.60 8.90 -17.03
C THR A 622 -8.35 9.04 -15.53
N PRO A 623 -9.18 9.73 -14.74
CA PRO A 623 -9.02 9.81 -13.30
C PRO A 623 -8.94 8.42 -12.61
N SER A 624 -9.54 7.40 -13.22
CA SER A 624 -9.58 6.04 -12.67
C SER A 624 -8.69 5.03 -13.41
N THR A 625 -8.03 5.41 -14.50
CA THR A 625 -7.24 4.46 -15.32
C THR A 625 -5.82 4.96 -15.53
N ARG A 626 -4.86 4.21 -15.02
CA ARG A 626 -3.42 4.42 -15.19
C ARG A 626 -2.83 3.41 -16.16
N ILE A 627 -1.90 3.84 -16.99
CA ILE A 627 -1.05 2.98 -17.82
C ILE A 627 0.42 3.19 -17.52
N ASP A 628 1.20 2.10 -17.63
CA ASP A 628 2.66 2.10 -17.50
C ASP A 628 3.25 1.25 -18.62
N LEU A 629 4.03 1.87 -19.51
CA LEU A 629 4.66 1.23 -20.66
C LEU A 629 6.15 1.50 -20.63
N ASP A 630 6.98 0.45 -20.72
CA ASP A 630 8.44 0.52 -20.86
C ASP A 630 8.87 -0.34 -22.05
N ILE A 631 9.80 0.15 -22.83
CA ILE A 631 10.31 -0.55 -24.02
C ILE A 631 11.84 -0.40 -24.11
N HIS A 632 12.51 -1.52 -24.36
CA HIS A 632 13.91 -1.61 -24.75
C HIS A 632 13.97 -2.21 -26.16
N TYR A 633 14.34 -1.39 -27.16
CA TYR A 633 14.27 -1.73 -28.56
C TYR A 633 15.65 -1.74 -29.22
N ASN A 634 16.01 -2.86 -29.80
CA ASN A 634 17.24 -3.05 -30.54
C ASN A 634 17.02 -2.73 -32.03
N GLN A 635 17.47 -1.55 -32.44
CA GLN A 635 17.28 -1.07 -33.82
C GLN A 635 17.99 -1.88 -34.88
N ASN A 636 19.11 -2.55 -34.56
CA ASN A 636 19.89 -3.27 -35.57
C ASN A 636 19.31 -4.67 -35.81
N LEU A 637 18.63 -5.21 -34.80
CA LEU A 637 17.91 -6.49 -34.94
C LEU A 637 16.42 -6.27 -35.22
N SER A 638 16.00 -5.00 -35.32
CA SER A 638 14.61 -4.58 -35.57
C SER A 638 13.61 -5.27 -34.65
N ARG A 639 13.95 -5.36 -33.35
CA ARG A 639 13.12 -6.09 -32.37
C ARG A 639 13.21 -5.49 -30.98
N ALA A 640 12.17 -5.72 -30.18
CA ALA A 640 12.22 -5.45 -28.75
C ALA A 640 13.05 -6.54 -28.03
N GLU A 641 13.98 -6.13 -27.18
CA GLU A 641 14.70 -7.03 -26.26
C GLU A 641 13.90 -7.25 -24.98
N SER A 642 13.20 -6.21 -24.51
CA SER A 642 12.24 -6.32 -23.43
C SER A 642 11.17 -5.23 -23.53
N TYR A 643 9.99 -5.53 -23.02
CA TYR A 643 8.96 -4.51 -22.79
C TYR A 643 8.06 -4.92 -21.63
N ALA A 644 7.49 -3.93 -20.96
CA ALA A 644 6.49 -4.10 -19.93
C ALA A 644 5.30 -3.21 -20.25
N ALA A 645 4.09 -3.74 -20.13
CA ALA A 645 2.85 -3.00 -20.28
C ALA A 645 1.96 -3.29 -19.06
N GLY A 646 1.53 -2.24 -18.38
CA GLY A 646 0.65 -2.30 -17.22
C GLY A 646 -0.57 -1.41 -17.40
N ILE A 647 -1.71 -1.87 -16.91
CA ILE A 647 -2.93 -1.10 -16.77
C ILE A 647 -3.48 -1.30 -15.36
N THR A 648 -3.86 -0.19 -14.73
CA THR A 648 -4.50 -0.20 -13.42
C THR A 648 -5.79 0.60 -13.51
N TYR A 649 -6.90 -0.02 -13.16
CA TYR A 649 -8.21 0.60 -13.10
C TYR A 649 -8.65 0.72 -11.64
N ASN A 650 -8.87 1.95 -11.16
CA ASN A 650 -9.29 2.27 -9.80
C ASN A 650 -10.46 3.26 -9.86
N PRO A 651 -11.70 2.79 -10.07
CA PRO A 651 -12.88 3.66 -10.18
C PRO A 651 -13.25 4.32 -8.85
N GLU A 652 -13.02 3.64 -7.73
CA GLU A 652 -13.36 4.07 -6.38
C GLU A 652 -12.31 3.61 -5.38
N PRO A 653 -12.12 4.29 -4.25
CA PRO A 653 -11.24 3.81 -3.18
C PRO A 653 -11.59 2.37 -2.76
N GLY A 654 -10.58 1.50 -2.72
CA GLY A 654 -10.76 0.08 -2.38
C GLY A 654 -11.23 -0.84 -3.52
N LYS A 655 -11.41 -0.32 -4.76
CA LYS A 655 -11.72 -1.13 -5.94
C LYS A 655 -10.59 -0.98 -6.95
N VAL A 656 -9.64 -1.90 -6.97
CA VAL A 656 -8.48 -1.87 -7.87
C VAL A 656 -8.43 -3.15 -8.71
N LEU A 657 -8.36 -2.97 -10.02
CA LEU A 657 -8.03 -4.03 -10.97
C LEU A 657 -6.74 -3.66 -11.67
N SER A 658 -5.74 -4.52 -11.62
CA SER A 658 -4.49 -4.31 -12.33
C SER A 658 -4.10 -5.54 -13.15
N ALA A 659 -3.58 -5.28 -14.35
CA ALA A 659 -2.98 -6.28 -15.19
C ALA A 659 -1.62 -5.78 -15.67
N ARG A 660 -0.60 -6.62 -15.60
CA ARG A 660 0.74 -6.32 -16.08
C ARG A 660 1.27 -7.48 -16.91
N TYR A 661 1.81 -7.13 -18.07
CA TYR A 661 2.51 -8.05 -18.94
C TYR A 661 3.98 -7.63 -19.07
N LYS A 662 4.91 -8.54 -18.83
CA LYS A 662 6.35 -8.31 -19.01
C LYS A 662 6.92 -9.35 -19.96
N TYR A 663 7.65 -8.90 -20.95
CA TYR A 663 8.43 -9.71 -21.86
C TYR A 663 9.91 -9.37 -21.72
N GLY A 664 10.75 -10.38 -21.59
CA GLY A 664 12.20 -10.27 -21.67
C GLY A 664 12.74 -11.46 -22.45
N ARG A 665 13.65 -11.23 -23.39
CA ARG A 665 14.14 -12.28 -24.30
C ARG A 665 14.84 -13.42 -23.57
N ASN A 666 15.55 -13.10 -22.50
CA ASN A 666 16.25 -14.06 -21.66
C ASN A 666 15.50 -14.34 -20.35
N GLU A 667 14.27 -13.83 -20.22
CA GLU A 667 13.41 -13.97 -19.05
C GLU A 667 12.13 -14.71 -19.46
N ARG A 668 11.50 -15.40 -18.50
CA ARG A 668 10.17 -15.99 -18.73
C ARG A 668 9.12 -14.90 -18.88
N ILE A 669 8.11 -15.12 -19.71
CA ILE A 669 6.94 -14.27 -19.84
C ILE A 669 6.15 -14.33 -18.54
N TYR A 670 5.88 -13.16 -17.93
CA TYR A 670 5.03 -13.04 -16.75
C TYR A 670 3.78 -12.27 -17.13
N LEU A 671 2.63 -12.90 -16.93
CA LEU A 671 1.33 -12.23 -16.89
C LEU A 671 0.89 -12.19 -15.43
N GLN A 672 0.76 -11.00 -14.89
CA GLN A 672 0.23 -10.78 -13.54
C GLN A 672 -1.09 -10.04 -13.67
N ALA A 673 -2.17 -10.65 -13.22
CA ALA A 673 -3.47 -10.03 -13.07
C ALA A 673 -3.80 -10.04 -11.56
N ASN A 674 -3.89 -8.87 -10.95
CA ASN A 674 -4.29 -8.70 -9.56
C ASN A 674 -5.64 -8.00 -9.52
N GLY A 675 -6.60 -8.64 -8.87
CA GLY A 675 -7.88 -8.07 -8.54
C GLY A 675 -8.00 -8.00 -7.01
N ASP A 676 -7.64 -6.86 -6.42
CA ASP A 676 -7.86 -6.61 -5.00
C ASP A 676 -9.29 -6.11 -4.79
N TYR A 677 -10.25 -7.04 -4.80
CA TYR A 677 -11.66 -6.69 -4.60
C TYR A 677 -12.14 -6.81 -3.15
N PHE A 678 -11.39 -7.45 -2.25
CA PHE A 678 -11.95 -7.89 -0.97
C PHE A 678 -11.11 -7.70 0.29
N TYR A 679 -9.80 -7.55 0.21
CA TYR A 679 -8.97 -7.63 1.42
C TYR A 679 -8.90 -6.34 2.26
N ASP A 680 -9.07 -5.17 1.66
CA ASP A 680 -8.84 -3.90 2.37
C ASP A 680 -10.05 -3.41 3.20
N ARG A 681 -11.24 -3.98 2.98
CA ARG A 681 -12.45 -3.60 3.74
C ARG A 681 -12.72 -4.41 5.00
N LEU A 682 -12.06 -5.55 5.18
CA LEU A 682 -12.18 -6.35 6.40
C LEU A 682 -11.05 -6.09 7.41
N SER A 683 -9.96 -5.42 7.01
CA SER A 683 -8.82 -5.11 7.87
C SER A 683 -8.82 -3.67 8.41
N GLN A 684 -9.79 -2.85 8.02
CA GLN A 684 -10.08 -1.53 8.59
C GLN A 684 -11.31 -1.66 9.50
#